data_69acbb1e5a91dcaab320e2b6efae43cb
#
_entry.id   69acbb1e5a91dcaab320e2b6efae43cb
#
_cell.length_a   1.000
_cell.length_b   1.000
_cell.length_c   1.000
_cell.angle_alpha   90.00
_cell.angle_beta   90.00
_cell.angle_gamma   90.00
#
_symmetry.space_group_name_H-M   'P 1'
#
loop_
_entity.id
_entity.type
_entity.pdbx_description
1 polymer ?
#
loop_
_entity_poly.entity_id
_entity_poly.type
_entity_poly.pdbx_seq_one_letter_code
_entity_poly.pdbx_strand_id
1 'polypeptide(L)'
;MIRGFLNRLALAVVVAAGLAGSVSVAFAQNVVVHGNRRVDTDTVRSYFTETDVNKGAEELRKTGLFSSVRARREGGTIVVDVAENNVINRVAFEGNSKVKTESLQAEIQTHSRGPFDPAIVDADVQRILEIYRRSGRAAASVKYRIVDLPNGRIDVVFTIDEGGKTGVKEIRFVGNEVYSSYRLRGLMQTTEMNLLSFFKTSDVYDPDKIAADLELIRRFYLKNGYADFRIVNSDATYDPVQQGYIITIAIEEGPQYRVAEIGVDSHIADIPSEVLRPLISISAGDIYNGDAVEKTVERLTKEVSKSGYVFSQVRPRGERDAATHTVRIAFVVDEGPRVYIERIEVRGNTRTRDFVIRREFEIGEGDAYNRVLIDRAERRLNSLGYFKKVRITNQPGSQPDRVIIIVDVEDQPTGSFSVSGGYSTTDGFLAEVSVSESNFMGRGQFVRASATVGQHSRGAEFSFTEPYIFDQPIAAGFDVFAKQSDVSRYSYYRNTIIGSTLRLGLPVTDEISFSPRYSIYNQYVSVPNNTKYPYNDCTNPIFGTTPGFNAYALLGITPSIFYNCLSNGEASLAIKEAQGSTLTSLAGYTLSYNSLDRIKEPTSGIYAELKQDVAGLGGQARFIRTTGDVRYYHDLYWDDIIGIARLQGGMMQPIGGYQLRVTDNFNLGPSLVRGFAPNGIGPRDISDFTNTKGNAIGGTKYLGGSLEAQFPIWGLPRELGLKGAVFADAGTLFDYRGRTNFSQQVFGIAGLPCVLPYTPPTFGQGSCIIVDDEKKIRSSVGASILWQSPLGPIRFDYAVITSKAHNDVSQRFRFSGGSSF
;
A
#
# COMPACT_ATOMS: atom_id res chain seq x y z
N MET A 1 -16.55 43.49 -24.77
CA MET A 1 -15.33 44.25 -25.18
C MET A 1 -15.78 45.57 -25.73
N ILE A 2 -15.78 46.65 -25.03
CA ILE A 2 -15.96 48.10 -25.47
C ILE A 2 -16.48 48.94 -24.26
N ARG A 3 -16.20 48.56 -23.02
CA ARG A 3 -16.52 49.41 -21.85
C ARG A 3 -15.33 49.59 -20.86
N GLY A 4 -14.14 49.10 -21.21
CA GLY A 4 -12.93 49.20 -20.39
C GLY A 4 -11.92 50.23 -20.85
N PHE A 5 -12.15 50.95 -21.95
CA PHE A 5 -11.14 51.83 -22.55
C PHE A 5 -11.37 53.33 -22.29
N LEU A 6 -12.51 53.72 -21.76
CA LEU A 6 -12.86 55.13 -21.55
C LEU A 6 -12.62 55.67 -20.13
N ASN A 7 -12.24 54.85 -19.17
CA ASN A 7 -11.97 55.31 -17.78
C ASN A 7 -10.50 55.48 -17.45
N ARG A 8 -9.59 55.35 -18.42
CA ARG A 8 -8.15 55.60 -18.22
C ARG A 8 -7.66 56.92 -18.89
N LEU A 9 -8.52 57.62 -19.59
CA LEU A 9 -8.14 58.90 -20.19
C LEU A 9 -8.62 60.11 -19.40
N ALA A 10 -9.43 59.95 -18.36
CA ALA A 10 -9.91 61.06 -17.51
C ALA A 10 -9.05 61.36 -16.27
N LEU A 11 -8.04 60.56 -15.97
CA LEU A 11 -7.14 60.77 -14.81
C LEU A 11 -5.80 61.42 -15.17
N ALA A 12 -5.56 61.68 -16.45
CA ALA A 12 -4.30 62.28 -16.94
C ALA A 12 -4.39 63.81 -17.18
N VAL A 13 -5.56 64.43 -17.00
CA VAL A 13 -5.79 65.85 -17.31
C VAL A 13 -5.93 66.71 -16.04
N VAL A 14 -6.03 66.13 -14.84
CA VAL A 14 -6.23 66.93 -13.58
C VAL A 14 -4.91 67.13 -12.80
N VAL A 15 -3.78 66.59 -13.22
CA VAL A 15 -2.48 66.80 -12.53
C VAL A 15 -1.60 67.92 -13.21
N ALA A 16 -2.04 68.51 -14.29
CA ALA A 16 -1.27 69.51 -15.04
C ALA A 16 -1.61 70.99 -14.74
N ALA A 17 -2.38 71.29 -13.68
CA ALA A 17 -2.74 72.64 -13.36
C ALA A 17 -2.56 72.96 -11.84
N GLY A 18 -1.34 72.87 -11.35
CA GLY A 18 -1.11 73.18 -9.93
C GLY A 18 0.35 73.14 -9.47
N LEU A 19 1.30 73.76 -10.26
CA LEU A 19 2.63 74.04 -9.77
C LEU A 19 3.26 75.18 -10.61
N ALA A 20 2.73 76.37 -10.44
CA ALA A 20 3.45 77.56 -10.76
C ALA A 20 3.84 78.24 -9.40
N GLY A 21 5.07 78.02 -9.01
CA GLY A 21 5.55 78.76 -7.82
C GLY A 21 6.69 78.05 -7.06
N SER A 22 7.88 78.12 -7.61
CA SER A 22 9.16 78.35 -6.97
C SER A 22 10.28 77.75 -7.83
N VAL A 23 10.86 78.52 -8.66
CA VAL A 23 12.12 78.21 -9.36
C VAL A 23 13.24 78.25 -8.29
N SER A 24 13.53 77.14 -7.71
CA SER A 24 14.82 76.85 -7.12
C SER A 24 15.75 76.53 -8.27
N VAL A 25 16.72 77.32 -8.54
CA VAL A 25 17.82 77.04 -9.46
C VAL A 25 18.56 75.81 -8.91
N ALA A 26 18.21 74.67 -9.38
CA ALA A 26 19.00 73.50 -9.20
C ALA A 26 20.24 73.65 -10.07
N PHE A 27 21.39 73.88 -9.45
CA PHE A 27 22.66 73.70 -10.12
C PHE A 27 22.72 72.26 -10.64
N ALA A 28 22.58 72.13 -11.96
CA ALA A 28 22.81 70.86 -12.61
C ALA A 28 24.30 70.50 -12.38
N GLN A 29 24.53 69.64 -11.44
CA GLN A 29 25.89 69.11 -11.22
C GLN A 29 26.25 68.35 -12.52
N ASN A 30 27.29 68.76 -13.20
CA ASN A 30 27.81 68.04 -14.35
C ASN A 30 28.35 66.72 -13.88
N VAL A 31 27.63 65.60 -14.21
CA VAL A 31 28.07 64.23 -13.96
C VAL A 31 28.58 63.65 -15.28
N VAL A 32 29.87 63.32 -15.29
CA VAL A 32 30.52 62.66 -16.44
C VAL A 32 30.72 61.21 -16.06
N VAL A 33 30.21 60.31 -16.88
CA VAL A 33 30.29 58.85 -16.67
C VAL A 33 31.23 58.24 -17.69
N HIS A 34 32.17 57.47 -17.20
CA HIS A 34 33.12 56.70 -18.02
C HIS A 34 32.97 55.20 -17.78
N GLY A 35 33.06 54.40 -18.84
CA GLY A 35 33.11 52.91 -18.74
C GLY A 35 31.78 52.21 -18.87
N ASN A 36 30.68 52.96 -18.97
CA ASN A 36 29.37 52.39 -19.31
C ASN A 36 29.31 52.03 -20.81
N ARG A 37 28.78 50.83 -21.09
CA ARG A 37 28.63 50.30 -22.48
C ARG A 37 27.17 49.99 -22.81
N ARG A 38 26.42 49.48 -21.87
CA ARG A 38 25.04 49.00 -22.00
C ARG A 38 24.07 49.80 -21.14
N VAL A 39 24.51 50.23 -19.97
CA VAL A 39 23.70 51.04 -19.10
C VAL A 39 23.77 52.50 -19.58
N ASP A 40 22.63 53.13 -19.80
CA ASP A 40 22.56 54.47 -20.27
C ASP A 40 23.19 55.44 -19.27
N THR A 41 23.90 56.46 -19.80
CA THR A 41 24.57 57.46 -19.01
C THR A 41 23.61 58.23 -18.08
N ASP A 42 22.39 58.47 -18.53
CA ASP A 42 21.38 59.16 -17.73
C ASP A 42 20.87 58.32 -16.56
N THR A 43 20.82 56.98 -16.71
CA THR A 43 20.53 56.04 -15.63
C THR A 43 21.61 56.14 -14.53
N VAL A 44 22.89 56.21 -14.88
CA VAL A 44 23.95 56.34 -13.88
C VAL A 44 23.90 57.75 -13.22
N ARG A 45 23.60 58.81 -13.99
CA ARG A 45 23.45 60.16 -13.49
C ARG A 45 22.36 60.31 -12.45
N SER A 46 21.24 59.56 -12.60
CA SER A 46 20.09 59.66 -11.70
C SER A 46 20.42 59.29 -10.24
N TYR A 47 21.48 58.54 -9.99
CA TYR A 47 21.95 58.17 -8.65
C TYR A 47 22.84 59.26 -7.99
N PHE A 48 23.26 60.27 -8.72
CA PHE A 48 24.12 61.35 -8.25
C PHE A 48 23.39 62.69 -8.21
N THR A 49 22.14 62.69 -7.80
CA THR A 49 21.32 63.91 -7.63
C THR A 49 21.55 64.59 -6.28
N GLU A 50 22.11 63.88 -5.30
CA GLU A 50 22.41 64.43 -3.96
C GLU A 50 23.89 64.90 -3.85
N THR A 51 24.17 65.72 -2.82
CA THR A 51 25.49 66.33 -2.61
C THR A 51 26.57 65.32 -2.17
N ASP A 52 26.13 64.10 -1.71
CA ASP A 52 27.05 63.04 -1.24
C ASP A 52 27.36 62.03 -2.36
N VAL A 53 28.53 62.17 -2.96
CA VAL A 53 29.03 61.36 -4.05
C VAL A 53 29.23 59.92 -3.62
N ASN A 54 29.55 59.66 -2.33
CA ASN A 54 29.77 58.30 -1.84
C ASN A 54 28.47 57.52 -1.69
N LYS A 55 27.40 58.19 -1.28
CA LYS A 55 26.06 57.61 -1.16
C LYS A 55 25.53 57.20 -2.54
N GLY A 56 25.66 58.07 -3.56
CA GLY A 56 25.27 57.74 -4.92
C GLY A 56 26.07 56.57 -5.50
N ALA A 57 27.38 56.51 -5.21
CA ALA A 57 28.20 55.37 -5.64
C ALA A 57 27.82 54.07 -4.92
N GLU A 58 27.44 54.14 -3.66
CA GLU A 58 26.98 52.94 -2.91
C GLU A 58 25.62 52.44 -3.39
N GLU A 59 24.70 53.33 -3.63
CA GLU A 59 23.38 52.98 -4.21
C GLU A 59 23.53 52.38 -5.60
N LEU A 60 24.40 52.90 -6.43
CA LEU A 60 24.69 52.38 -7.75
C LEU A 60 25.34 50.99 -7.69
N ARG A 61 26.22 50.73 -6.69
CA ARG A 61 26.77 49.38 -6.44
C ARG A 61 25.69 48.39 -6.01
N LYS A 62 24.72 48.78 -5.18
CA LYS A 62 23.63 47.91 -4.71
C LYS A 62 22.71 47.45 -5.84
N THR A 63 22.73 48.14 -6.99
CA THR A 63 21.95 47.65 -8.17
C THR A 63 22.49 46.39 -8.80
N GLY A 64 23.73 45.96 -8.50
CA GLY A 64 24.36 44.81 -9.10
C GLY A 64 24.73 44.97 -10.59
N LEU A 65 24.50 46.15 -11.20
CA LEU A 65 24.79 46.38 -12.60
C LEU A 65 26.26 46.60 -12.90
N PHE A 66 27.05 46.99 -11.88
CA PHE A 66 28.44 47.37 -12.01
C PHE A 66 29.35 46.53 -11.08
N SER A 67 30.47 46.08 -11.61
CA SER A 67 31.52 45.38 -10.85
C SER A 67 32.40 46.36 -10.06
N SER A 68 32.54 47.58 -10.55
CA SER A 68 33.16 48.66 -9.80
C SER A 68 32.51 50.00 -10.11
N VAL A 69 32.36 50.80 -9.06
CA VAL A 69 31.88 52.17 -9.17
C VAL A 69 32.85 53.05 -8.36
N ARG A 70 33.54 53.94 -9.01
CA ARG A 70 34.39 54.93 -8.39
C ARG A 70 33.89 56.32 -8.77
N ALA A 71 33.47 57.09 -7.80
CA ALA A 71 33.00 58.44 -8.04
C ALA A 71 33.94 59.41 -7.33
N ARG A 72 34.39 60.49 -8.02
CA ARG A 72 35.25 61.51 -7.51
C ARG A 72 34.79 62.89 -7.96
N ARG A 73 35.11 63.91 -7.21
CA ARG A 73 34.77 65.28 -7.56
C ARG A 73 36.01 66.03 -8.07
N GLU A 74 35.91 66.46 -9.31
CA GLU A 74 36.97 67.24 -9.93
C GLU A 74 36.42 68.57 -10.38
N GLY A 75 36.85 69.70 -9.69
CA GLY A 75 36.51 71.01 -10.11
C GLY A 75 35.05 71.42 -10.29
N GLY A 76 34.15 70.80 -9.50
CA GLY A 76 32.69 71.02 -9.61
C GLY A 76 31.91 70.01 -10.47
N THR A 77 32.62 69.13 -11.16
CA THR A 77 32.05 68.02 -11.91
C THR A 77 32.24 66.72 -11.13
N ILE A 78 31.21 65.82 -11.10
CA ILE A 78 31.34 64.48 -10.56
C ILE A 78 31.75 63.58 -11.71
N VAL A 79 32.91 62.95 -11.60
CA VAL A 79 33.38 61.92 -12.52
C VAL A 79 33.10 60.55 -11.91
N VAL A 80 32.35 59.77 -12.65
CA VAL A 80 31.94 58.42 -12.22
C VAL A 80 32.53 57.41 -13.21
N ASP A 81 33.53 56.65 -12.72
CA ASP A 81 34.15 55.57 -13.48
C ASP A 81 33.45 54.29 -13.10
N VAL A 82 32.77 53.66 -14.04
CA VAL A 82 32.03 52.42 -13.82
C VAL A 82 32.60 51.27 -14.69
N ALA A 83 32.59 50.07 -14.15
CA ALA A 83 32.78 48.88 -14.93
C ALA A 83 31.54 48.00 -14.81
N GLU A 84 30.87 47.75 -15.95
CA GLU A 84 29.65 47.01 -15.96
C GLU A 84 29.87 45.53 -15.62
N ASN A 85 28.97 44.91 -14.83
CA ASN A 85 28.95 43.50 -14.62
C ASN A 85 28.61 42.79 -15.91
N ASN A 86 29.18 41.62 -16.11
CA ASN A 86 28.76 40.73 -17.18
C ASN A 86 27.32 40.28 -16.96
N VAL A 87 26.58 40.11 -18.05
CA VAL A 87 25.21 39.56 -18.00
C VAL A 87 25.23 38.09 -18.37
N ILE A 88 24.56 37.29 -17.58
CA ILE A 88 24.43 35.87 -17.83
C ILE A 88 23.53 35.63 -19.03
N ASN A 89 24.10 35.09 -20.10
CA ASN A 89 23.34 34.70 -21.29
C ASN A 89 22.59 33.39 -21.06
N ARG A 90 23.28 32.42 -20.50
CA ARG A 90 22.73 31.06 -20.26
C ARG A 90 23.39 30.45 -19.03
N VAL A 91 22.59 29.68 -18.27
CA VAL A 91 23.06 28.77 -17.24
C VAL A 91 22.95 27.36 -17.78
N ALA A 92 24.03 26.60 -17.74
CA ALA A 92 24.08 25.23 -18.21
C ALA A 92 24.65 24.30 -17.14
N PHE A 93 24.20 23.04 -17.18
CA PHE A 93 24.66 21.98 -16.27
C PHE A 93 25.26 20.87 -17.11
N GLU A 94 26.42 20.38 -16.72
CA GLU A 94 27.13 19.26 -17.35
C GLU A 94 27.44 18.19 -16.30
N GLY A 95 27.21 16.92 -16.65
CA GLY A 95 27.50 15.77 -15.76
C GLY A 95 26.35 15.36 -14.85
N ASN A 96 25.22 16.04 -14.84
CA ASN A 96 24.04 15.74 -14.05
C ASN A 96 23.16 14.64 -14.68
N SER A 97 23.59 13.40 -14.59
CA SER A 97 22.86 12.25 -15.17
C SER A 97 21.75 11.72 -14.26
N LYS A 98 21.83 11.90 -12.97
CA LYS A 98 20.90 11.37 -11.96
C LYS A 98 19.91 12.40 -11.44
N VAL A 99 20.30 13.66 -11.42
CA VAL A 99 19.41 14.75 -11.04
C VAL A 99 19.02 15.53 -12.31
N LYS A 100 17.72 15.72 -12.49
CA LYS A 100 17.21 16.44 -13.67
C LYS A 100 17.62 17.90 -13.66
N THR A 101 17.92 18.42 -14.83
CA THR A 101 18.29 19.84 -15.01
C THR A 101 17.24 20.80 -14.45
N GLU A 102 15.96 20.48 -14.64
CA GLU A 102 14.84 21.30 -14.15
C GLU A 102 14.85 21.43 -12.62
N SER A 103 15.21 20.35 -11.92
CA SER A 103 15.31 20.36 -10.44
C SER A 103 16.47 21.21 -9.96
N LEU A 104 17.61 21.17 -10.64
CA LEU A 104 18.75 22.01 -10.32
C LEU A 104 18.42 23.48 -10.59
N GLN A 105 17.75 23.76 -11.70
CA GLN A 105 17.39 25.09 -12.14
C GLN A 105 16.36 25.77 -11.23
N ALA A 106 15.51 24.99 -10.56
CA ALA A 106 14.50 25.52 -9.62
C ALA A 106 15.10 26.00 -8.29
N GLU A 107 16.26 25.48 -7.91
CA GLU A 107 16.87 25.74 -6.59
C GLU A 107 17.97 26.80 -6.64
N ILE A 108 18.54 27.08 -7.80
CA ILE A 108 19.60 28.11 -7.95
C ILE A 108 19.00 29.52 -8.10
N GLN A 109 19.75 30.52 -7.67
CA GLN A 109 19.40 31.92 -7.84
C GLN A 109 20.01 32.52 -9.10
N THR A 110 21.06 31.91 -9.62
CA THR A 110 21.67 32.33 -10.89
C THR A 110 20.72 32.02 -12.06
N HIS A 111 20.27 33.00 -12.77
CA HIS A 111 19.36 32.84 -13.90
C HIS A 111 19.81 33.62 -15.14
N SER A 112 19.37 33.17 -16.30
CA SER A 112 19.66 33.86 -17.56
C SER A 112 19.08 35.28 -17.56
N ARG A 113 19.80 36.23 -18.18
CA ARG A 113 19.54 37.66 -18.24
C ARG A 113 19.75 38.42 -16.91
N GLY A 114 20.20 37.75 -15.86
CA GLY A 114 20.60 38.36 -14.59
C GLY A 114 22.04 38.90 -14.65
N PRO A 115 22.42 39.77 -13.70
CA PRO A 115 23.81 40.19 -13.53
C PRO A 115 24.64 39.01 -12.99
N PHE A 116 25.88 38.95 -13.40
CA PHE A 116 26.82 37.95 -12.85
C PHE A 116 27.37 38.45 -11.51
N ASP A 117 27.16 37.66 -10.48
CA ASP A 117 27.74 37.88 -9.15
C ASP A 117 28.41 36.57 -8.70
N PRO A 118 29.74 36.57 -8.53
CA PRO A 118 30.48 35.38 -8.07
C PRO A 118 29.95 34.81 -6.76
N ALA A 119 29.54 35.67 -5.82
CA ALA A 119 29.05 35.21 -4.52
C ALA A 119 27.74 34.45 -4.62
N ILE A 120 26.85 34.85 -5.53
CA ILE A 120 25.59 34.11 -5.82
C ILE A 120 25.89 32.78 -6.45
N VAL A 121 26.83 32.74 -7.43
CA VAL A 121 27.23 31.48 -8.10
C VAL A 121 27.90 30.54 -7.12
N ASP A 122 28.75 31.02 -6.21
CA ASP A 122 29.34 30.17 -5.18
C ASP A 122 28.29 29.63 -4.19
N ALA A 123 27.28 30.45 -3.84
CA ALA A 123 26.15 29.98 -3.04
C ALA A 123 25.31 28.94 -3.78
N ASP A 124 25.15 29.08 -5.09
CA ASP A 124 24.44 28.09 -5.91
C ASP A 124 25.19 26.78 -6.03
N VAL A 125 26.54 26.81 -6.07
CA VAL A 125 27.34 25.58 -5.96
C VAL A 125 27.00 24.84 -4.66
N GLN A 126 26.85 25.53 -3.53
CA GLN A 126 26.47 24.91 -2.27
C GLN A 126 25.04 24.37 -2.30
N ARG A 127 24.09 25.06 -2.94
CA ARG A 127 22.72 24.59 -3.12
C ARG A 127 22.67 23.31 -3.97
N ILE A 128 23.40 23.29 -5.07
CA ILE A 128 23.52 22.10 -5.93
C ILE A 128 24.14 20.94 -5.15
N LEU A 129 25.19 21.17 -4.39
CA LEU A 129 25.80 20.13 -3.53
C LEU A 129 24.81 19.59 -2.50
N GLU A 130 23.97 20.45 -1.92
CA GLU A 130 22.94 20.01 -0.97
C GLU A 130 21.87 19.14 -1.64
N ILE A 131 21.46 19.44 -2.89
CA ILE A 131 20.54 18.60 -3.66
C ILE A 131 21.15 17.21 -3.86
N TYR A 132 22.43 17.16 -4.24
CA TYR A 132 23.14 15.89 -4.40
C TYR A 132 23.30 15.15 -3.08
N ARG A 133 23.53 15.83 -1.97
CA ARG A 133 23.59 15.24 -0.64
C ARG A 133 22.26 14.61 -0.26
N ARG A 134 21.14 15.34 -0.44
CA ARG A 134 19.79 14.82 -0.21
C ARG A 134 19.43 13.65 -1.15
N SER A 135 19.99 13.62 -2.35
CA SER A 135 19.86 12.50 -3.27
C SER A 135 20.79 11.32 -2.97
N GLY A 136 21.52 11.37 -1.84
CA GLY A 136 22.42 10.31 -1.39
C GLY A 136 23.74 10.26 -2.14
N ARG A 137 24.26 11.42 -2.54
CA ARG A 137 25.53 11.58 -3.25
C ARG A 137 26.41 12.63 -2.59
N ALA A 138 26.77 12.38 -1.32
CA ALA A 138 27.56 13.31 -0.52
C ALA A 138 28.98 13.52 -1.06
N ALA A 139 29.49 12.60 -1.89
CA ALA A 139 30.77 12.71 -2.56
C ALA A 139 30.71 13.51 -3.87
N ALA A 140 29.54 14.07 -4.22
CA ALA A 140 29.42 14.90 -5.41
C ALA A 140 30.32 16.14 -5.31
N SER A 141 30.90 16.55 -6.42
CA SER A 141 31.64 17.79 -6.53
C SER A 141 31.05 18.65 -7.65
N VAL A 142 30.96 19.94 -7.38
CA VAL A 142 30.43 20.92 -8.31
C VAL A 142 31.45 22.04 -8.51
N LYS A 143 31.75 22.30 -9.74
CA LYS A 143 32.60 23.43 -10.13
C LYS A 143 31.85 24.22 -11.17
N TYR A 144 32.10 25.51 -11.26
CA TYR A 144 31.58 26.27 -12.38
C TYR A 144 32.69 26.84 -13.26
N ARG A 145 32.39 27.07 -14.48
CA ARG A 145 33.26 27.77 -15.43
C ARG A 145 32.48 28.85 -16.14
N ILE A 146 33.15 29.95 -16.44
CA ILE A 146 32.60 31.07 -17.16
C ILE A 146 33.09 30.99 -18.61
N VAL A 147 32.18 31.11 -19.55
CA VAL A 147 32.48 31.22 -20.96
C VAL A 147 32.14 32.62 -21.44
N ASP A 148 33.19 33.40 -21.77
CA ASP A 148 33.01 34.72 -22.25
C ASP A 148 32.45 34.76 -23.67
N LEU A 149 31.45 35.56 -23.86
CA LEU A 149 30.78 35.83 -25.14
C LEU A 149 30.96 37.30 -25.56
N PRO A 150 30.81 37.60 -26.84
CA PRO A 150 30.84 38.99 -27.31
C PRO A 150 29.81 39.88 -26.57
N ASN A 151 30.14 41.19 -26.41
CA ASN A 151 29.28 42.21 -25.81
C ASN A 151 29.06 42.06 -24.30
N GLY A 152 30.03 41.56 -23.53
CA GLY A 152 29.96 41.43 -22.07
C GLY A 152 28.87 40.46 -21.59
N ARG A 153 28.57 39.48 -22.39
CA ARG A 153 27.76 38.33 -22.00
C ARG A 153 28.64 37.19 -21.58
N ILE A 154 28.12 36.37 -20.67
CA ILE A 154 28.81 35.18 -20.23
C ILE A 154 27.82 34.03 -20.16
N ASP A 155 28.28 32.79 -20.44
CA ASP A 155 27.59 31.59 -20.04
C ASP A 155 28.22 31.08 -18.75
N VAL A 156 27.38 30.71 -17.77
CA VAL A 156 27.79 30.03 -16.53
C VAL A 156 27.49 28.56 -16.69
N VAL A 157 28.54 27.73 -16.64
CA VAL A 157 28.42 26.27 -16.82
C VAL A 157 28.82 25.60 -15.52
N PHE A 158 27.87 24.95 -14.85
CA PHE A 158 28.13 24.11 -13.68
C PHE A 158 28.54 22.73 -14.18
N THR A 159 29.78 22.35 -13.89
CA THR A 159 30.30 21.01 -14.16
C THR A 159 30.19 20.18 -12.90
N ILE A 160 29.44 19.11 -12.97
CA ILE A 160 29.05 18.26 -11.84
C ILE A 160 29.68 16.90 -12.02
N ASP A 161 30.43 16.49 -11.02
CA ASP A 161 30.80 15.08 -10.82
C ASP A 161 29.91 14.53 -9.73
N GLU A 162 28.97 13.66 -10.12
CA GLU A 162 27.93 13.16 -9.21
C GLU A 162 28.46 12.18 -8.15
N GLY A 163 29.71 11.70 -8.29
CA GLY A 163 30.27 10.74 -7.37
C GLY A 163 29.49 9.42 -7.27
N GLY A 164 29.88 8.57 -6.36
CA GLY A 164 29.18 7.34 -6.03
C GLY A 164 27.96 7.59 -5.12
N LYS A 165 27.07 6.59 -5.03
CA LYS A 165 25.97 6.60 -4.04
C LYS A 165 26.57 6.56 -2.64
N THR A 166 26.23 7.54 -1.81
CA THR A 166 26.67 7.61 -0.41
C THR A 166 25.51 7.16 0.47
N GLY A 167 25.69 6.03 1.11
CA GLY A 167 24.68 5.46 1.98
C GLY A 167 25.10 5.41 3.44
N VAL A 168 24.21 4.90 4.26
CA VAL A 168 24.44 4.61 5.67
C VAL A 168 25.19 3.29 5.78
N LYS A 169 26.40 3.31 6.31
CA LYS A 169 27.23 2.11 6.49
C LYS A 169 26.92 1.40 7.77
N GLU A 170 26.68 2.15 8.82
CA GLU A 170 26.46 1.60 10.15
C GLU A 170 25.54 2.50 10.95
N ILE A 171 24.64 1.89 11.73
CA ILE A 171 23.78 2.56 12.70
C ILE A 171 24.11 1.98 14.07
N ARG A 172 24.70 2.79 14.94
CA ARG A 172 25.11 2.43 16.30
C ARG A 172 24.15 2.98 17.32
N PHE A 173 23.74 2.16 18.26
CA PHE A 173 23.02 2.57 19.45
C PHE A 173 23.94 2.51 20.65
N VAL A 174 23.83 3.52 21.52
CA VAL A 174 24.59 3.62 22.77
C VAL A 174 23.58 3.86 23.88
N GLY A 175 23.68 3.07 24.98
CA GLY A 175 22.77 3.16 26.13
C GLY A 175 21.53 2.27 26.02
N ASN A 176 21.46 1.41 25.01
CA ASN A 176 20.39 0.43 24.83
C ASN A 176 20.71 -0.87 25.59
N GLU A 177 20.20 -1.00 26.80
CA GLU A 177 20.42 -2.19 27.67
C GLU A 177 19.29 -3.22 27.52
N VAL A 178 18.05 -2.76 27.38
CA VAL A 178 16.85 -3.61 27.34
C VAL A 178 16.61 -4.16 25.92
N TYR A 179 16.70 -3.31 24.91
CA TYR A 179 16.49 -3.74 23.54
C TYR A 179 17.81 -3.74 22.76
N SER A 180 18.05 -4.82 22.04
CA SER A 180 19.25 -4.95 21.22
C SER A 180 19.28 -3.91 20.09
N SER A 181 20.47 -3.47 19.70
CA SER A 181 20.66 -2.59 18.52
C SER A 181 20.05 -3.19 17.26
N TYR A 182 20.03 -4.52 17.15
CA TYR A 182 19.37 -5.26 16.07
C TYR A 182 17.85 -4.99 16.05
N ARG A 183 17.21 -4.98 17.23
CA ARG A 183 15.78 -4.66 17.35
C ARG A 183 15.50 -3.22 16.99
N LEU A 184 16.26 -2.29 17.52
CA LEU A 184 16.06 -0.85 17.30
C LEU A 184 16.28 -0.47 15.84
N ARG A 185 17.31 -1.03 15.17
CA ARG A 185 17.47 -0.87 13.72
C ARG A 185 16.28 -1.37 12.92
N GLY A 186 15.66 -2.46 13.34
CA GLY A 186 14.46 -3.00 12.70
C GLY A 186 13.21 -2.11 12.79
N LEU A 187 13.20 -1.08 13.64
CA LEU A 187 12.11 -0.09 13.75
C LEU A 187 12.30 1.08 12.78
N MET A 188 13.57 1.33 12.37
CA MET A 188 13.91 2.46 11.52
C MET A 188 13.54 2.18 10.06
N GLN A 189 13.17 3.23 9.35
CA GLN A 189 13.01 3.20 7.89
C GLN A 189 14.36 3.30 7.18
N THR A 190 15.33 4.02 7.82
CA THR A 190 16.70 4.09 7.35
C THR A 190 17.41 2.78 7.64
N THR A 191 18.05 2.22 6.61
CA THR A 191 18.72 0.91 6.69
C THR A 191 20.20 1.02 6.37
N GLU A 192 20.98 0.07 6.88
CA GLU A 192 22.40 -0.04 6.51
C GLU A 192 22.57 -0.56 5.09
N MET A 193 23.64 -0.16 4.41
CA MET A 193 24.00 -0.67 3.09
C MET A 193 24.29 -2.16 3.13
N ASN A 194 23.70 -2.92 2.22
CA ASN A 194 23.89 -4.36 2.09
C ASN A 194 23.87 -4.79 0.62
N LEU A 195 23.98 -6.10 0.37
CA LEU A 195 23.98 -6.67 -0.99
C LEU A 195 22.79 -6.26 -1.87
N LEU A 196 21.66 -5.88 -1.27
CA LEU A 196 20.44 -5.45 -1.96
C LEU A 196 20.34 -3.92 -2.12
N SER A 197 21.38 -3.17 -1.77
CA SER A 197 21.39 -1.70 -1.81
C SER A 197 21.16 -1.11 -3.20
N PHE A 198 21.42 -1.88 -4.25
CA PHE A 198 21.15 -1.43 -5.63
C PHE A 198 19.64 -1.40 -5.98
N PHE A 199 18.79 -2.10 -5.21
CA PHE A 199 17.33 -2.05 -5.35
C PHE A 199 16.64 -1.11 -4.33
N LYS A 200 17.39 -0.55 -3.37
CA LYS A 200 16.84 0.22 -2.27
C LYS A 200 17.21 1.70 -2.35
N THR A 201 16.39 2.52 -1.74
CA THR A 201 16.67 3.93 -1.43
C THR A 201 16.63 4.23 0.07
N SER A 202 16.30 3.22 0.89
CA SER A 202 16.23 3.32 2.35
C SER A 202 17.61 3.41 3.02
N ASP A 203 18.65 3.02 2.33
CA ASP A 203 20.06 3.06 2.76
C ASP A 203 20.77 4.39 2.43
N VAL A 204 20.04 5.36 1.90
CA VAL A 204 20.53 6.72 1.63
C VAL A 204 20.40 7.55 2.88
N TYR A 205 21.45 8.25 3.27
CA TYR A 205 21.39 9.18 4.39
C TYR A 205 20.48 10.37 4.06
N ASP A 206 19.50 10.60 4.93
CA ASP A 206 18.53 11.68 4.83
C ASP A 206 18.20 12.17 6.26
N PRO A 207 18.54 13.41 6.62
CA PRO A 207 18.30 13.92 7.97
C PRO A 207 16.81 13.91 8.37
N ASP A 208 15.89 14.16 7.43
CA ASP A 208 14.46 14.19 7.72
C ASP A 208 13.94 12.78 8.02
N LYS A 209 14.46 11.77 7.32
CA LYS A 209 14.15 10.37 7.63
C LYS A 209 14.71 9.95 8.99
N ILE A 210 15.93 10.36 9.31
CA ILE A 210 16.50 10.08 10.64
C ILE A 210 15.66 10.70 11.74
N ALA A 211 15.20 11.94 11.58
CA ALA A 211 14.29 12.56 12.56
C ALA A 211 12.98 11.77 12.73
N ALA A 212 12.41 11.27 11.63
CA ALA A 212 11.24 10.40 11.68
C ALA A 212 11.54 9.04 12.36
N ASP A 213 12.71 8.46 12.09
CA ASP A 213 13.15 7.20 12.72
C ASP A 213 13.35 7.35 14.23
N LEU A 214 13.90 8.47 14.69
CA LEU A 214 14.02 8.76 16.12
C LEU A 214 12.66 8.83 16.80
N GLU A 215 11.65 9.39 16.14
CA GLU A 215 10.28 9.41 16.66
C GLU A 215 9.65 8.00 16.69
N LEU A 216 9.94 7.14 15.71
CA LEU A 216 9.51 5.74 15.75
C LEU A 216 10.11 4.99 16.94
N ILE A 217 11.40 5.19 17.21
CA ILE A 217 12.07 4.62 18.37
C ILE A 217 11.45 5.13 19.67
N ARG A 218 11.20 6.44 19.78
CA ARG A 218 10.54 7.02 20.96
C ARG A 218 9.18 6.43 21.21
N ARG A 219 8.33 6.34 20.19
CA ARG A 219 7.00 5.71 20.29
C ARG A 219 7.08 4.25 20.71
N PHE A 220 8.06 3.52 20.19
CA PHE A 220 8.27 2.13 20.58
C PHE A 220 8.56 1.98 22.06
N TYR A 221 9.44 2.81 22.63
CA TYR A 221 9.73 2.76 24.06
C TYR A 221 8.52 3.18 24.91
N LEU A 222 7.82 4.25 24.53
CA LEU A 222 6.59 4.69 25.20
C LEU A 222 5.47 3.64 25.15
N LYS A 223 5.35 2.91 24.04
CA LYS A 223 4.40 1.80 23.92
C LYS A 223 4.73 0.65 24.86
N ASN A 224 6.01 0.42 25.12
CA ASN A 224 6.49 -0.68 25.96
C ASN A 224 6.77 -0.29 27.41
N GLY A 225 6.28 0.86 27.87
CA GLY A 225 6.30 1.25 29.28
C GLY A 225 7.45 2.16 29.69
N TYR A 226 8.33 2.55 28.81
CA TYR A 226 9.49 3.39 29.15
C TYR A 226 9.12 4.87 29.05
N ALA A 227 8.38 5.36 30.04
CA ALA A 227 7.82 6.73 30.04
C ALA A 227 8.91 7.81 30.17
N ASP A 228 10.08 7.51 30.68
CA ASP A 228 11.20 8.42 30.84
C ASP A 228 12.22 8.31 29.69
N PHE A 229 11.91 7.52 28.67
CA PHE A 229 12.78 7.38 27.51
C PHE A 229 13.12 8.72 26.88
N ARG A 230 14.39 8.95 26.62
CA ARG A 230 14.87 10.11 25.89
C ARG A 230 16.04 9.76 24.97
N ILE A 231 16.09 10.47 23.87
CA ILE A 231 17.23 10.47 22.97
C ILE A 231 18.16 11.57 23.41
N VAL A 232 19.38 11.19 23.82
CA VAL A 232 20.38 12.11 24.35
C VAL A 232 21.08 12.85 23.23
N ASN A 233 21.47 12.11 22.18
CA ASN A 233 22.12 12.67 21.00
C ASN A 233 21.90 11.77 19.78
N SER A 234 21.92 12.38 18.60
CA SER A 234 21.94 11.67 17.32
C SER A 234 22.93 12.39 16.40
N ASP A 235 24.00 11.72 16.07
CA ASP A 235 25.08 12.25 15.24
C ASP A 235 25.29 11.37 14.01
N ALA A 236 25.55 12.01 12.86
CA ALA A 236 25.83 11.34 11.61
C ALA A 236 27.14 11.82 11.03
N THR A 237 28.16 11.00 11.11
CA THR A 237 29.52 11.30 10.67
C THR A 237 29.80 10.62 9.34
N TYR A 238 30.33 11.36 8.38
CA TYR A 238 30.80 10.77 7.12
C TYR A 238 32.18 10.17 7.31
N ASP A 239 32.32 8.87 7.04
CA ASP A 239 33.62 8.18 7.05
C ASP A 239 34.19 8.12 5.61
N PRO A 240 35.27 8.82 5.32
CA PRO A 240 35.90 8.81 3.99
C PRO A 240 36.51 7.45 3.60
N VAL A 241 36.92 6.64 4.58
CA VAL A 241 37.50 5.32 4.33
C VAL A 241 36.44 4.33 3.89
N GLN A 242 35.29 4.33 4.56
CA GLN A 242 34.14 3.48 4.21
C GLN A 242 33.24 4.07 3.14
N GLN A 243 33.46 5.34 2.75
CA GLN A 243 32.68 6.09 1.78
C GLN A 243 31.19 6.07 2.13
N GLY A 244 30.83 6.34 3.39
CA GLY A 244 29.46 6.32 3.86
C GLY A 244 29.28 6.98 5.22
N TYR A 245 28.01 7.10 5.63
CA TYR A 245 27.66 7.68 6.92
C TYR A 245 27.62 6.62 8.03
N ILE A 246 28.16 6.96 9.18
CA ILE A 246 27.98 6.25 10.44
C ILE A 246 27.05 7.08 11.29
N ILE A 247 25.90 6.53 11.67
CA ILE A 247 24.90 7.20 12.51
C ILE A 247 25.03 6.64 13.92
N THR A 248 25.28 7.51 14.89
CA THR A 248 25.36 7.13 16.30
C THR A 248 24.20 7.77 17.06
N ILE A 249 23.34 6.94 17.66
CA ILE A 249 22.17 7.34 18.43
C ILE A 249 22.40 6.98 19.88
N ALA A 250 22.57 7.98 20.73
CA ALA A 250 22.69 7.80 22.18
C ALA A 250 21.32 7.96 22.82
N ILE A 251 20.91 6.94 23.58
CA ILE A 251 19.60 6.88 24.25
C ILE A 251 19.75 6.63 25.74
N GLU A 252 18.75 7.03 26.46
CA GLU A 252 18.56 6.71 27.87
C GLU A 252 17.15 6.11 28.01
N GLU A 253 17.12 4.81 28.36
CA GLU A 253 15.88 4.03 28.33
C GLU A 253 14.96 4.34 29.52
N GLY A 254 15.55 4.59 30.68
CA GLY A 254 14.84 4.74 31.94
C GLY A 254 14.21 3.41 32.44
N PRO A 255 13.50 3.44 33.57
CA PRO A 255 12.81 2.26 34.07
C PRO A 255 11.51 2.00 33.33
N GLN A 256 11.06 0.74 33.32
CA GLN A 256 9.74 0.36 32.81
C GLN A 256 8.68 0.66 33.84
N TYR A 257 7.66 1.41 33.46
CA TYR A 257 6.54 1.80 34.29
C TYR A 257 5.34 0.86 34.12
N ARG A 258 4.64 0.62 35.21
CA ARG A 258 3.32 -0.04 35.24
C ARG A 258 2.25 0.93 35.66
N VAL A 259 1.02 0.66 35.25
CA VAL A 259 -0.14 1.45 35.68
C VAL A 259 -0.51 1.07 37.11
N ALA A 260 -0.38 1.99 38.03
CA ALA A 260 -0.80 1.77 39.45
C ALA A 260 -2.30 1.90 39.61
N GLU A 261 -2.84 2.98 39.05
CA GLU A 261 -4.26 3.32 39.17
C GLU A 261 -4.69 3.99 37.86
N ILE A 262 -5.93 3.72 37.48
CA ILE A 262 -6.54 4.35 36.33
C ILE A 262 -7.96 4.78 36.64
N GLY A 263 -8.29 5.98 36.22
CA GLY A 263 -9.60 6.56 36.46
C GLY A 263 -10.06 7.55 35.45
N VAL A 264 -11.32 7.87 35.49
CA VAL A 264 -11.91 9.00 34.75
C VAL A 264 -12.42 9.97 35.82
N ASP A 265 -12.13 11.22 35.61
CA ASP A 265 -12.64 12.33 36.42
C ASP A 265 -13.50 13.22 35.51
N SER A 266 -14.80 13.03 35.57
CA SER A 266 -15.75 13.78 34.75
C SER A 266 -16.30 14.97 35.54
N HIS A 267 -16.07 16.16 35.02
CA HIS A 267 -16.62 17.42 35.52
C HIS A 267 -17.95 17.79 34.84
N ILE A 268 -18.49 16.89 34.00
CA ILE A 268 -19.78 17.06 33.35
C ILE A 268 -20.87 16.39 34.20
N ALA A 269 -21.78 17.17 34.74
CA ALA A 269 -22.78 16.71 35.70
C ALA A 269 -23.66 15.54 35.22
N ASP A 270 -24.01 15.54 33.92
CA ASP A 270 -24.90 14.53 33.33
C ASP A 270 -24.17 13.27 32.86
N ILE A 271 -22.83 13.25 32.92
CA ILE A 271 -22.01 12.11 32.50
C ILE A 271 -21.10 11.69 33.66
N PRO A 272 -21.60 10.86 34.56
CA PRO A 272 -20.79 10.42 35.70
C PRO A 272 -19.63 9.53 35.23
N SER A 273 -18.52 9.57 35.97
CA SER A 273 -17.29 8.83 35.69
C SER A 273 -17.53 7.33 35.53
N GLU A 274 -18.52 6.76 36.21
CA GLU A 274 -18.91 5.35 36.17
C GLU A 274 -19.35 4.89 34.77
N VAL A 275 -20.00 5.76 33.99
CA VAL A 275 -20.45 5.48 32.61
C VAL A 275 -19.29 5.43 31.65
N LEU A 276 -18.25 6.22 31.90
CA LEU A 276 -17.08 6.33 31.03
C LEU A 276 -16.02 5.26 31.36
N ARG A 277 -16.01 4.76 32.60
CA ARG A 277 -15.00 3.80 33.04
C ARG A 277 -14.90 2.51 32.23
N PRO A 278 -16.00 1.89 31.72
CA PRO A 278 -15.93 0.70 30.87
C PRO A 278 -15.24 0.90 29.52
N LEU A 279 -15.09 2.16 29.06
CA LEU A 279 -14.45 2.50 27.79
C LEU A 279 -12.92 2.51 27.88
N ILE A 280 -12.39 2.45 29.11
CA ILE A 280 -10.94 2.39 29.33
C ILE A 280 -10.48 0.96 29.07
N SER A 281 -9.54 0.79 28.12
CA SER A 281 -8.95 -0.50 27.77
C SER A 281 -7.68 -0.85 28.53
N ILE A 282 -7.26 0.02 29.45
CA ILE A 282 -6.06 -0.13 30.29
C ILE A 282 -6.48 -0.53 31.70
N SER A 283 -5.76 -1.45 32.31
CA SER A 283 -6.04 -1.93 33.67
C SER A 283 -4.88 -1.62 34.62
N ALA A 284 -5.17 -1.54 35.90
CA ALA A 284 -4.14 -1.46 36.94
C ALA A 284 -3.27 -2.73 36.87
N GLY A 285 -1.96 -2.56 36.95
CA GLY A 285 -0.97 -3.64 36.79
C GLY A 285 -0.42 -3.80 35.36
N ASP A 286 -1.11 -3.29 34.37
CA ASP A 286 -0.63 -3.33 32.98
C ASP A 286 0.67 -2.53 32.82
N ILE A 287 1.46 -2.90 31.82
CA ILE A 287 2.59 -2.08 31.40
C ILE A 287 2.05 -0.79 30.78
N TYR A 288 2.62 0.34 31.16
CA TYR A 288 2.23 1.63 30.59
C TYR A 288 2.35 1.60 29.07
N ASN A 289 1.31 2.07 28.39
CA ASN A 289 1.27 2.11 26.94
C ASN A 289 0.67 3.43 26.45
N GLY A 290 1.53 4.29 25.87
CA GLY A 290 1.10 5.60 25.37
C GLY A 290 0.04 5.54 24.28
N ASP A 291 0.14 4.57 23.34
CA ASP A 291 -0.86 4.38 22.29
C ASP A 291 -2.24 3.98 22.83
N ALA A 292 -2.27 3.18 23.91
CA ALA A 292 -3.50 2.79 24.58
C ALA A 292 -4.15 3.99 25.29
N VAL A 293 -3.34 4.90 25.83
CA VAL A 293 -3.82 6.16 26.42
C VAL A 293 -4.47 7.04 25.34
N GLU A 294 -3.81 7.24 24.19
CA GLU A 294 -4.39 8.01 23.07
C GLU A 294 -5.71 7.41 22.59
N LYS A 295 -5.76 6.11 22.37
CA LYS A 295 -6.98 5.41 21.94
C LYS A 295 -8.11 5.56 22.99
N THR A 296 -7.77 5.57 24.27
CA THR A 296 -8.76 5.80 25.32
C THR A 296 -9.30 7.21 25.26
N VAL A 297 -8.45 8.22 25.06
CA VAL A 297 -8.89 9.62 24.87
C VAL A 297 -9.85 9.72 23.69
N GLU A 298 -9.52 9.11 22.53
CA GLU A 298 -10.40 9.10 21.36
C GLU A 298 -11.77 8.47 21.66
N ARG A 299 -11.80 7.32 22.34
CA ARG A 299 -13.06 6.64 22.71
C ARG A 299 -13.90 7.47 23.65
N LEU A 300 -13.29 8.01 24.69
CA LEU A 300 -13.99 8.86 25.67
C LEU A 300 -14.54 10.11 25.00
N THR A 301 -13.76 10.81 24.17
CA THR A 301 -14.20 11.99 23.43
C THR A 301 -15.40 11.67 22.53
N LYS A 302 -15.35 10.54 21.80
CA LYS A 302 -16.45 10.11 20.93
C LYS A 302 -17.73 9.84 21.71
N GLU A 303 -17.63 9.17 22.86
CA GLU A 303 -18.79 8.83 23.67
C GLU A 303 -19.41 10.05 24.34
N VAL A 304 -18.59 10.92 24.91
CA VAL A 304 -19.05 12.19 25.52
C VAL A 304 -19.70 13.09 24.47
N SER A 305 -19.13 13.14 23.26
CA SER A 305 -19.73 13.89 22.15
C SER A 305 -21.08 13.33 21.70
N LYS A 306 -21.25 11.98 21.67
CA LYS A 306 -22.54 11.33 21.36
C LYS A 306 -23.62 11.67 22.39
N SER A 307 -23.23 11.88 23.64
CA SER A 307 -24.13 12.27 24.74
C SER A 307 -24.53 13.75 24.70
N GLY A 308 -24.15 14.47 23.63
CA GLY A 308 -24.50 15.87 23.40
C GLY A 308 -23.47 16.90 23.87
N TYR A 309 -22.38 16.47 24.50
CA TYR A 309 -21.30 17.36 24.99
C TYR A 309 -20.19 17.50 23.96
N VAL A 310 -20.52 18.12 22.84
CA VAL A 310 -19.63 18.24 21.67
C VAL A 310 -18.42 19.16 21.88
N PHE A 311 -18.46 20.01 22.91
CA PHE A 311 -17.32 20.89 23.28
C PHE A 311 -16.38 20.29 24.30
N SER A 312 -16.66 19.08 24.75
CA SER A 312 -15.86 18.42 25.79
C SER A 312 -14.40 18.25 25.37
N GLN A 313 -13.53 18.38 26.36
CA GLN A 313 -12.11 18.11 26.22
C GLN A 313 -11.74 16.95 27.17
N VAL A 314 -11.17 15.90 26.59
CA VAL A 314 -10.62 14.78 27.36
C VAL A 314 -9.11 14.92 27.39
N ARG A 315 -8.55 15.08 28.57
CA ARG A 315 -7.12 15.24 28.79
C ARG A 315 -6.57 14.14 29.68
N PRO A 316 -5.60 13.35 29.25
CA PRO A 316 -4.93 12.41 30.13
C PRO A 316 -4.00 13.18 31.07
N ARG A 317 -4.10 12.91 32.36
CA ARG A 317 -3.18 13.39 33.38
C ARG A 317 -2.45 12.18 33.94
N GLY A 318 -1.14 12.15 33.82
CA GLY A 318 -0.28 11.07 34.30
C GLY A 318 0.63 11.56 35.43
N GLU A 319 0.56 10.93 36.60
CA GLU A 319 1.49 11.15 37.70
C GLU A 319 2.43 9.95 37.79
N ARG A 320 3.72 10.19 37.66
CA ARG A 320 4.76 9.16 37.72
C ARG A 320 5.36 9.11 39.11
N ASP A 321 5.47 7.91 39.65
CA ASP A 321 6.21 7.64 40.86
C ASP A 321 7.51 6.89 40.50
N ALA A 322 8.62 7.60 40.53
CA ALA A 322 9.92 7.05 40.22
C ALA A 322 10.43 6.02 41.26
N ALA A 323 9.94 6.04 42.47
CA ALA A 323 10.35 5.13 43.52
C ALA A 323 9.72 3.74 43.35
N THR A 324 8.48 3.69 42.90
CA THR A 324 7.73 2.44 42.69
C THR A 324 7.67 2.04 41.22
N HIS A 325 8.21 2.84 40.31
CA HIS A 325 8.12 2.67 38.82
C HIS A 325 6.67 2.50 38.38
N THR A 326 5.78 3.33 38.87
CA THR A 326 4.36 3.28 38.52
C THR A 326 3.84 4.62 38.01
N VAL A 327 2.76 4.55 37.22
CA VAL A 327 2.05 5.73 36.71
C VAL A 327 0.59 5.66 37.12
N ARG A 328 0.07 6.69 37.76
CA ARG A 328 -1.36 6.90 37.93
C ARG A 328 -1.86 7.70 36.73
N ILE A 329 -2.93 7.21 36.11
CA ILE A 329 -3.51 7.86 34.94
C ILE A 329 -4.95 8.27 35.28
N ALA A 330 -5.26 9.56 35.13
CA ALA A 330 -6.61 10.08 35.23
C ALA A 330 -7.00 10.77 33.91
N PHE A 331 -8.12 10.35 33.33
CA PHE A 331 -8.69 11.04 32.19
C PHE A 331 -9.65 12.10 32.71
N VAL A 332 -9.25 13.36 32.64
CA VAL A 332 -10.06 14.50 33.02
C VAL A 332 -10.96 14.90 31.86
N VAL A 333 -12.26 14.90 32.08
CA VAL A 333 -13.28 15.25 31.12
C VAL A 333 -13.93 16.55 31.51
N ASP A 334 -13.61 17.62 30.82
CA ASP A 334 -14.11 18.97 31.04
C ASP A 334 -15.10 19.39 29.95
N GLU A 335 -16.04 20.23 30.28
CA GLU A 335 -16.80 20.98 29.26
C GLU A 335 -15.89 22.09 28.73
N GLY A 336 -15.40 21.95 27.52
CA GLY A 336 -14.49 22.92 26.89
C GLY A 336 -15.19 24.22 26.48
N PRO A 337 -14.42 25.22 26.01
CA PRO A 337 -14.98 26.47 25.51
C PRO A 337 -15.90 26.21 24.33
N ARG A 338 -17.02 26.91 24.28
CA ARG A 338 -18.00 26.82 23.18
C ARG A 338 -17.45 27.53 21.95
N VAL A 339 -16.83 26.79 21.07
CA VAL A 339 -16.30 27.30 19.79
C VAL A 339 -16.95 26.51 18.66
N TYR A 340 -17.49 27.23 17.69
CA TYR A 340 -18.17 26.64 16.54
C TYR A 340 -17.37 26.79 15.26
N ILE A 341 -17.52 25.85 14.36
CA ILE A 341 -16.91 25.91 13.03
C ILE A 341 -17.73 26.89 12.17
N GLU A 342 -17.11 28.00 11.78
CA GLU A 342 -17.75 28.96 10.88
C GLU A 342 -17.79 28.42 9.45
N ARG A 343 -16.65 27.92 8.97
CA ARG A 343 -16.52 27.28 7.66
C ARG A 343 -15.28 26.39 7.59
N ILE A 344 -15.31 25.47 6.66
CA ILE A 344 -14.18 24.62 6.30
C ILE A 344 -13.70 25.08 4.92
N GLU A 345 -12.51 25.60 4.82
CA GLU A 345 -11.92 26.10 3.58
C GLU A 345 -10.84 25.14 3.09
N VAL A 346 -11.07 24.58 1.90
CA VAL A 346 -10.14 23.63 1.26
C VAL A 346 -9.29 24.38 0.24
N ARG A 347 -7.97 24.19 0.32
CA ARG A 347 -6.99 24.85 -0.57
C ARG A 347 -6.02 23.84 -1.15
N GLY A 348 -5.57 24.09 -2.40
CA GLY A 348 -4.53 23.27 -3.04
C GLY A 348 -5.05 22.01 -3.76
N ASN A 349 -6.34 21.72 -3.68
CA ASN A 349 -6.98 20.60 -4.37
C ASN A 349 -7.20 20.92 -5.85
N THR A 350 -6.19 20.71 -6.67
CA THR A 350 -6.24 20.99 -8.12
C THR A 350 -6.90 19.88 -8.92
N ARG A 351 -6.84 18.64 -8.44
CA ARG A 351 -7.38 17.43 -9.05
C ARG A 351 -8.53 16.84 -8.25
N THR A 352 -8.37 16.73 -6.94
CA THR A 352 -9.37 16.15 -6.04
C THR A 352 -10.51 17.13 -5.83
N ARG A 353 -11.74 16.67 -5.99
CA ARG A 353 -12.92 17.51 -5.78
C ARG A 353 -13.13 17.81 -4.30
N ASP A 354 -13.63 19.00 -4.01
CA ASP A 354 -13.83 19.51 -2.65
C ASP A 354 -14.67 18.57 -1.78
N PHE A 355 -15.77 18.03 -2.31
CA PHE A 355 -16.62 17.12 -1.56
C PHE A 355 -15.92 15.83 -1.10
N VAL A 356 -14.86 15.36 -1.83
CA VAL A 356 -14.08 14.19 -1.45
C VAL A 356 -13.27 14.45 -0.18
N ILE A 357 -12.83 15.70 0.01
CA ILE A 357 -12.10 16.12 1.20
C ILE A 357 -13.08 16.34 2.35
N ARG A 358 -14.19 17.04 2.10
CA ARG A 358 -15.19 17.35 3.12
C ARG A 358 -15.86 16.14 3.73
N ARG A 359 -16.10 15.08 2.96
CA ARG A 359 -16.73 13.86 3.47
C ARG A 359 -15.90 13.07 4.48
N GLU A 360 -14.58 13.35 4.57
CA GLU A 360 -13.70 12.74 5.57
C GLU A 360 -13.85 13.39 6.96
N PHE A 361 -14.51 14.54 7.04
CA PHE A 361 -14.83 15.19 8.31
C PHE A 361 -16.13 14.61 8.89
N GLU A 362 -16.13 14.27 10.17
CA GLU A 362 -17.32 13.86 10.92
C GLU A 362 -18.09 15.07 11.48
N ILE A 363 -17.53 16.27 11.33
CA ILE A 363 -18.08 17.54 11.78
C ILE A 363 -18.11 18.50 10.59
N GLY A 364 -19.15 19.29 10.52
CA GLY A 364 -19.41 20.25 9.44
C GLY A 364 -19.42 21.70 9.89
N GLU A 365 -19.75 22.58 8.98
CA GLU A 365 -19.92 23.99 9.21
C GLU A 365 -21.15 24.23 10.12
N GLY A 366 -20.99 25.01 11.16
CA GLY A 366 -21.99 25.22 12.20
C GLY A 366 -21.89 24.29 13.40
N ASP A 367 -21.15 23.20 13.29
CA ASP A 367 -20.95 22.28 14.39
C ASP A 367 -19.94 22.79 15.42
N ALA A 368 -19.91 22.16 16.58
CA ALA A 368 -18.93 22.42 17.60
C ALA A 368 -17.52 22.00 17.17
N TYR A 369 -16.56 22.86 17.40
CA TYR A 369 -15.16 22.56 17.14
C TYR A 369 -14.65 21.49 18.11
N ASN A 370 -14.13 20.39 17.58
CA ASN A 370 -13.50 19.35 18.36
C ASN A 370 -12.17 18.94 17.70
N ARG A 371 -11.06 19.20 18.39
CA ARG A 371 -9.72 18.96 17.87
C ARG A 371 -9.47 17.48 17.56
N VAL A 372 -9.97 16.57 18.39
CA VAL A 372 -9.76 15.12 18.17
C VAL A 372 -10.41 14.65 16.87
N LEU A 373 -11.59 15.18 16.54
CA LEU A 373 -12.27 14.87 15.29
C LEU A 373 -11.57 15.49 14.07
N ILE A 374 -10.99 16.68 14.24
CA ILE A 374 -10.16 17.31 13.19
C ILE A 374 -8.88 16.51 12.95
N ASP A 375 -8.15 16.15 14.00
CA ASP A 375 -6.93 15.33 13.89
C ASP A 375 -7.25 13.96 13.27
N ARG A 376 -8.45 13.41 13.53
CA ARG A 376 -8.94 12.18 12.88
C ARG A 376 -9.20 12.40 11.39
N ALA A 377 -9.81 13.50 11.01
CA ALA A 377 -10.02 13.85 9.61
C ALA A 377 -8.69 14.01 8.87
N GLU A 378 -7.69 14.63 9.50
CA GLU A 378 -6.34 14.75 8.94
C GLU A 378 -5.68 13.39 8.71
N ARG A 379 -5.77 12.48 9.68
CA ARG A 379 -5.29 11.10 9.52
C ARG A 379 -6.02 10.35 8.39
N ARG A 380 -7.34 10.49 8.28
CA ARG A 380 -8.13 9.89 7.19
C ARG A 380 -7.70 10.44 5.82
N LEU A 381 -7.60 11.75 5.67
CA LEU A 381 -7.15 12.38 4.44
C LEU A 381 -5.75 11.91 4.03
N ASN A 382 -4.82 11.81 4.99
CA ASN A 382 -3.49 11.25 4.72
C ASN A 382 -3.55 9.77 4.29
N SER A 383 -4.47 8.99 4.84
CA SER A 383 -4.62 7.57 4.53
C SER A 383 -5.23 7.29 3.14
N LEU A 384 -5.93 8.26 2.53
CA LEU A 384 -6.47 8.12 1.18
C LEU A 384 -5.37 7.95 0.12
N GLY A 385 -4.17 8.49 0.38
CA GLY A 385 -3.08 8.45 -0.59
C GLY A 385 -3.28 9.34 -1.82
N TYR A 386 -4.18 10.32 -1.75
CA TYR A 386 -4.43 11.29 -2.84
C TYR A 386 -3.53 12.50 -2.75
N PHE A 387 -2.98 12.75 -1.58
CA PHE A 387 -2.23 13.95 -1.26
C PHE A 387 -0.81 13.59 -0.84
N LYS A 388 0.15 14.38 -1.30
CA LYS A 388 1.55 14.34 -0.86
C LYS A 388 1.70 14.94 0.54
N LYS A 389 0.88 15.97 0.84
CA LYS A 389 0.85 16.66 2.11
C LYS A 389 -0.58 17.08 2.44
N VAL A 390 -0.98 16.87 3.67
CA VAL A 390 -2.22 17.38 4.25
C VAL A 390 -1.84 18.14 5.50
N ARG A 391 -2.37 19.32 5.66
CA ARG A 391 -2.20 20.15 6.86
C ARG A 391 -3.51 20.82 7.19
N ILE A 392 -3.99 20.62 8.39
CA ILE A 392 -5.19 21.31 8.89
C ILE A 392 -4.78 22.35 9.92
N THR A 393 -5.19 23.58 9.72
CA THR A 393 -4.92 24.71 10.62
C THR A 393 -6.20 25.45 10.94
N ASN A 394 -6.21 26.11 12.09
CA ASN A 394 -7.35 26.87 12.56
C ASN A 394 -7.03 28.37 12.49
N GLN A 395 -7.97 29.16 12.04
CA GLN A 395 -7.91 30.63 12.08
C GLN A 395 -9.11 31.18 12.85
N PRO A 396 -8.97 32.32 13.54
CA PRO A 396 -10.10 33.01 14.16
C PRO A 396 -11.17 33.34 13.12
N GLY A 397 -12.43 33.06 13.46
CA GLY A 397 -13.56 33.41 12.64
C GLY A 397 -14.01 34.88 12.79
N SER A 398 -15.21 35.19 12.30
CA SER A 398 -15.82 36.51 12.35
C SER A 398 -16.22 36.92 13.78
N GLN A 399 -16.36 36.00 14.72
CA GLN A 399 -16.72 36.19 16.12
C GLN A 399 -15.75 35.42 17.04
N PRO A 400 -15.59 35.81 18.30
CA PRO A 400 -14.67 35.15 19.22
C PRO A 400 -14.96 33.67 19.49
N ASP A 401 -16.21 33.24 19.30
CA ASP A 401 -16.69 31.86 19.43
C ASP A 401 -16.69 31.10 18.10
N ARG A 402 -16.09 31.64 17.05
CA ARG A 402 -16.03 31.06 15.72
C ARG A 402 -14.60 30.73 15.29
N VAL A 403 -14.45 29.63 14.59
CA VAL A 403 -13.17 29.19 14.02
C VAL A 403 -13.34 28.78 12.57
N ILE A 404 -12.39 29.17 11.74
CA ILE A 404 -12.30 28.75 10.34
C ILE A 404 -11.26 27.63 10.28
N ILE A 405 -11.66 26.47 9.74
CA ILE A 405 -10.76 25.35 9.51
C ILE A 405 -10.21 25.47 8.11
N ILE A 406 -8.90 25.57 7.99
CA ILE A 406 -8.20 25.61 6.70
C ILE A 406 -7.54 24.26 6.47
N VAL A 407 -7.92 23.62 5.36
CA VAL A 407 -7.41 22.34 4.93
C VAL A 407 -6.52 22.57 3.72
N ASP A 408 -5.22 22.68 3.96
CA ASP A 408 -4.23 22.81 2.90
C ASP A 408 -3.78 21.43 2.44
N VAL A 409 -4.00 21.12 1.18
CA VAL A 409 -3.60 19.84 0.56
C VAL A 409 -2.70 20.08 -0.65
N GLU A 410 -1.81 19.13 -0.90
CA GLU A 410 -1.00 19.06 -2.11
C GLU A 410 -1.32 17.76 -2.83
N ASP A 411 -2.03 17.84 -3.97
CA ASP A 411 -2.39 16.65 -4.75
C ASP A 411 -1.16 15.89 -5.25
N GLN A 412 -1.22 14.56 -5.28
CA GLN A 412 -0.23 13.71 -5.92
C GLN A 412 -0.84 12.84 -7.01
N PRO A 413 -0.03 12.28 -7.92
CA PRO A 413 -0.52 11.29 -8.88
C PRO A 413 -1.08 10.07 -8.16
N THR A 414 -2.34 9.71 -8.48
CA THR A 414 -3.08 8.59 -7.87
C THR A 414 -3.21 7.40 -8.82
N GLY A 415 -2.81 7.57 -10.07
CA GLY A 415 -2.71 6.51 -11.04
C GLY A 415 -1.46 5.66 -10.82
N SER A 416 -1.60 4.36 -10.93
CA SER A 416 -0.48 3.43 -10.89
C SER A 416 -0.51 2.46 -12.06
N PHE A 417 0.65 2.22 -12.62
CA PHE A 417 0.90 1.15 -13.58
C PHE A 417 1.85 0.15 -12.92
N SER A 418 1.45 -1.10 -12.88
CA SER A 418 2.28 -2.14 -12.31
C SER A 418 2.43 -3.33 -13.27
N VAL A 419 3.65 -3.83 -13.34
CA VAL A 419 3.98 -5.10 -13.98
C VAL A 419 4.53 -5.99 -12.89
N SER A 420 3.90 -7.11 -12.68
CA SER A 420 4.31 -8.09 -11.69
C SER A 420 4.52 -9.44 -12.33
N GLY A 421 5.41 -10.22 -11.75
CA GLY A 421 5.69 -11.57 -12.19
C GLY A 421 6.02 -12.46 -11.01
N GLY A 422 5.67 -13.72 -11.14
CA GLY A 422 5.94 -14.69 -10.11
C GLY A 422 6.02 -16.09 -10.65
N TYR A 423 6.48 -16.99 -9.79
CA TYR A 423 6.51 -18.41 -10.07
C TYR A 423 6.05 -19.19 -8.84
N SER A 424 5.25 -20.17 -9.07
CA SER A 424 4.86 -21.13 -8.03
C SER A 424 4.99 -22.56 -8.55
N THR A 425 5.32 -23.48 -7.68
CA THR A 425 5.35 -24.90 -8.03
C THR A 425 3.97 -25.45 -8.41
N THR A 426 2.91 -24.73 -8.03
CA THR A 426 1.50 -25.07 -8.33
C THR A 426 1.07 -24.53 -9.69
N ASP A 427 1.26 -23.23 -9.91
CA ASP A 427 0.69 -22.49 -11.04
C ASP A 427 1.69 -22.24 -12.17
N GLY A 428 2.99 -22.54 -11.93
CA GLY A 428 4.06 -22.25 -12.85
C GLY A 428 4.40 -20.76 -12.88
N PHE A 429 4.91 -20.30 -14.00
CA PHE A 429 5.19 -18.87 -14.22
C PHE A 429 3.88 -18.10 -14.43
N LEU A 430 3.81 -16.92 -13.83
CA LEU A 430 2.70 -15.98 -13.93
C LEU A 430 3.24 -14.56 -14.13
N ALA A 431 2.64 -13.81 -15.02
CA ALA A 431 2.86 -12.37 -15.18
C ALA A 431 1.52 -11.65 -15.16
N GLU A 432 1.48 -10.52 -14.51
CA GLU A 432 0.30 -9.64 -14.45
C GLU A 432 0.72 -8.21 -14.81
N VAL A 433 -0.08 -7.59 -15.64
CA VAL A 433 -0.02 -6.15 -15.92
C VAL A 433 -1.30 -5.54 -15.40
N SER A 434 -1.19 -4.48 -14.60
CA SER A 434 -2.36 -3.77 -14.11
C SER A 434 -2.18 -2.26 -14.15
N VAL A 435 -3.29 -1.60 -14.43
CA VAL A 435 -3.46 -0.15 -14.35
C VAL A 435 -4.53 0.12 -13.32
N SER A 436 -4.25 0.99 -12.37
CA SER A 436 -5.27 1.42 -11.42
C SER A 436 -5.20 2.91 -11.17
N GLU A 437 -6.36 3.48 -10.88
CA GLU A 437 -6.54 4.87 -10.50
C GLU A 437 -7.39 4.90 -9.23
N SER A 438 -6.86 5.44 -8.14
CA SER A 438 -7.55 5.48 -6.85
C SER A 438 -8.40 6.73 -6.65
N ASN A 439 -8.21 7.74 -7.48
CA ASN A 439 -8.97 8.99 -7.44
C ASN A 439 -9.49 9.36 -8.84
N PHE A 440 -10.23 8.44 -9.46
CA PHE A 440 -10.71 8.61 -10.83
C PHE A 440 -11.55 9.87 -10.99
N MET A 441 -11.18 10.72 -11.95
CA MET A 441 -11.78 12.05 -12.19
C MET A 441 -11.81 12.97 -10.95
N GLY A 442 -10.95 12.75 -9.97
CA GLY A 442 -10.92 13.51 -8.72
C GLY A 442 -12.11 13.23 -7.78
N ARG A 443 -12.87 12.17 -8.00
CA ARG A 443 -14.06 11.83 -7.23
C ARG A 443 -13.82 10.83 -6.09
N GLY A 444 -12.57 10.39 -5.92
CA GLY A 444 -12.23 9.34 -4.97
C GLY A 444 -12.76 7.96 -5.37
N GLN A 445 -13.09 7.76 -6.64
CA GLN A 445 -13.52 6.48 -7.19
C GLN A 445 -12.29 5.64 -7.52
N PHE A 446 -12.38 4.33 -7.28
CA PHE A 446 -11.32 3.39 -7.61
C PHE A 446 -11.64 2.65 -8.91
N VAL A 447 -10.71 2.65 -9.84
CA VAL A 447 -10.78 1.89 -11.09
C VAL A 447 -9.52 1.05 -11.22
N ARG A 448 -9.68 -0.21 -11.59
CA ARG A 448 -8.56 -1.10 -11.91
C ARG A 448 -8.89 -1.95 -13.13
N ALA A 449 -7.92 -2.07 -14.03
CA ALA A 449 -7.91 -3.04 -15.10
C ALA A 449 -6.65 -3.88 -14.98
N SER A 450 -6.76 -5.18 -15.04
CA SER A 450 -5.63 -6.10 -14.97
C SER A 450 -5.73 -7.21 -16.02
N ALA A 451 -4.58 -7.63 -16.51
CA ALA A 451 -4.44 -8.79 -17.40
C ALA A 451 -3.35 -9.71 -16.85
N THR A 452 -3.68 -10.97 -16.71
CA THR A 452 -2.82 -12.02 -16.18
C THR A 452 -2.52 -13.04 -17.27
N VAL A 453 -1.26 -13.39 -17.45
CA VAL A 453 -0.80 -14.44 -18.38
C VAL A 453 0.19 -15.32 -17.66
N GLY A 454 -0.09 -16.61 -17.65
CA GLY A 454 0.77 -17.58 -17.00
C GLY A 454 0.77 -18.93 -17.69
N GLN A 455 1.56 -19.83 -17.16
CA GLN A 455 1.71 -21.20 -17.71
C GLN A 455 0.40 -21.99 -17.60
N HIS A 456 -0.32 -21.84 -16.50
CA HIS A 456 -1.56 -22.56 -16.21
C HIS A 456 -2.77 -21.65 -15.94
N SER A 457 -2.60 -20.35 -16.02
CA SER A 457 -3.67 -19.38 -15.81
C SER A 457 -3.55 -18.19 -16.75
N ARG A 458 -4.69 -17.66 -17.17
CA ARG A 458 -4.79 -16.42 -17.90
C ARG A 458 -6.11 -15.76 -17.61
N GLY A 459 -6.14 -14.44 -17.64
CA GLY A 459 -7.38 -13.74 -17.39
C GLY A 459 -7.26 -12.25 -17.56
N ALA A 460 -8.42 -11.60 -17.55
CA ALA A 460 -8.55 -10.16 -17.48
C ALA A 460 -9.65 -9.82 -16.49
N GLU A 461 -9.47 -8.72 -15.79
CA GLU A 461 -10.42 -8.23 -14.80
C GLU A 461 -10.49 -6.72 -14.85
N PHE A 462 -11.71 -6.20 -14.78
CA PHE A 462 -11.99 -4.79 -14.62
C PHE A 462 -12.83 -4.60 -13.36
N SER A 463 -12.40 -3.69 -12.48
CA SER A 463 -13.07 -3.34 -11.23
C SER A 463 -13.33 -1.85 -11.17
N PHE A 464 -14.53 -1.50 -10.74
CA PHE A 464 -14.91 -0.14 -10.38
C PHE A 464 -15.49 -0.11 -8.97
N THR A 465 -15.12 0.89 -8.17
CA THR A 465 -15.69 1.10 -6.83
C THR A 465 -15.95 2.56 -6.57
N GLU A 466 -17.16 2.91 -6.22
CA GLU A 466 -17.56 4.17 -5.61
C GLU A 466 -17.57 3.97 -4.08
N PRO A 467 -16.68 4.62 -3.31
CA PRO A 467 -16.59 4.39 -1.86
C PRO A 467 -17.73 5.05 -1.07
N TYR A 468 -18.43 6.02 -1.66
CA TYR A 468 -19.53 6.74 -1.01
C TYR A 468 -20.74 6.83 -1.94
N ILE A 469 -21.77 6.05 -1.66
CA ILE A 469 -23.05 6.17 -2.35
C ILE A 469 -24.00 7.06 -1.54
N PHE A 470 -24.65 8.01 -2.19
CA PHE A 470 -25.60 8.94 -1.57
C PHE A 470 -24.99 9.70 -0.37
N ASP A 471 -23.71 10.07 -0.49
CA ASP A 471 -22.95 10.74 0.58
C ASP A 471 -22.85 9.95 1.89
N GLN A 472 -23.19 8.65 1.84
CA GLN A 472 -23.01 7.73 2.95
C GLN A 472 -21.74 6.89 2.73
N PRO A 473 -21.04 6.47 3.80
CA PRO A 473 -19.84 5.63 3.71
C PRO A 473 -20.19 4.18 3.29
N ILE A 474 -20.97 4.05 2.24
CA ILE A 474 -21.39 2.79 1.64
C ILE A 474 -20.62 2.63 0.33
N ALA A 475 -19.71 1.69 0.29
CA ALA A 475 -18.98 1.39 -0.93
C ALA A 475 -19.86 0.55 -1.86
N ALA A 476 -19.94 0.94 -3.14
CA ALA A 476 -20.53 0.07 -4.15
C ALA A 476 -19.57 -0.13 -5.31
N GLY A 477 -19.56 -1.32 -5.85
CA GLY A 477 -18.67 -1.65 -6.94
C GLY A 477 -19.22 -2.73 -7.84
N PHE A 478 -18.61 -2.79 -9.00
CA PHE A 478 -18.82 -3.91 -9.90
C PHE A 478 -17.50 -4.41 -10.46
N ASP A 479 -17.43 -5.69 -10.69
CA ASP A 479 -16.31 -6.38 -11.29
C ASP A 479 -16.77 -7.12 -12.53
N VAL A 480 -15.99 -7.07 -13.61
CA VAL A 480 -16.16 -7.88 -14.81
C VAL A 480 -14.89 -8.67 -15.02
N PHE A 481 -15.00 -9.96 -15.20
CA PHE A 481 -13.84 -10.82 -15.28
C PHE A 481 -14.01 -11.95 -16.31
N ALA A 482 -12.88 -12.31 -16.90
CA ALA A 482 -12.73 -13.49 -17.72
C ALA A 482 -11.44 -14.19 -17.28
N LYS A 483 -11.56 -15.36 -16.66
CA LYS A 483 -10.45 -16.09 -16.07
C LYS A 483 -10.45 -17.54 -16.56
N GLN A 484 -9.31 -18.03 -16.97
CA GLN A 484 -9.09 -19.43 -17.33
C GLN A 484 -7.99 -20.01 -16.45
N SER A 485 -8.25 -21.15 -15.86
CA SER A 485 -7.28 -21.95 -15.14
C SER A 485 -7.16 -23.36 -15.75
N ASP A 486 -5.94 -23.79 -16.00
CA ASP A 486 -5.64 -25.13 -16.49
C ASP A 486 -5.19 -25.99 -15.31
N VAL A 487 -6.13 -26.69 -14.70
CA VAL A 487 -5.88 -27.62 -13.60
C VAL A 487 -5.73 -29.07 -14.09
N SER A 488 -5.59 -29.28 -15.40
CA SER A 488 -5.52 -30.61 -16.01
C SER A 488 -4.36 -31.46 -15.48
N ARG A 489 -3.29 -30.85 -14.99
CA ARG A 489 -2.18 -31.54 -14.33
C ARG A 489 -2.56 -32.26 -13.04
N TYR A 490 -3.58 -31.73 -12.32
CA TYR A 490 -3.98 -32.22 -11.00
C TYR A 490 -5.39 -32.79 -10.98
N SER A 491 -6.26 -32.32 -11.89
CA SER A 491 -7.69 -32.64 -11.90
C SER A 491 -8.24 -32.92 -13.30
N TYR A 492 -7.39 -33.02 -14.31
CA TYR A 492 -7.76 -33.47 -15.68
C TYR A 492 -8.73 -32.56 -16.45
N TYR A 493 -8.96 -31.29 -16.02
CA TYR A 493 -9.82 -30.36 -16.74
C TYR A 493 -9.26 -28.94 -16.78
N ARG A 494 -9.80 -28.14 -17.69
CA ARG A 494 -9.63 -26.70 -17.76
C ARG A 494 -10.92 -26.02 -17.40
N ASN A 495 -10.82 -24.92 -16.68
CA ASN A 495 -11.94 -24.14 -16.23
C ASN A 495 -11.83 -22.71 -16.75
N THR A 496 -12.87 -22.22 -17.46
CA THR A 496 -12.97 -20.85 -17.92
C THR A 496 -14.21 -20.23 -17.29
N ILE A 497 -14.04 -19.10 -16.61
CA ILE A 497 -15.13 -18.38 -15.94
C ILE A 497 -15.21 -16.97 -16.51
N ILE A 498 -16.37 -16.59 -17.00
CA ILE A 498 -16.65 -15.24 -17.52
C ILE A 498 -17.89 -14.74 -16.81
N GLY A 499 -17.81 -13.55 -16.20
CA GLY A 499 -18.95 -13.05 -15.44
C GLY A 499 -18.74 -11.66 -14.89
N SER A 500 -19.70 -11.29 -14.05
CA SER A 500 -19.70 -10.03 -13.33
C SER A 500 -20.18 -10.23 -11.89
N THR A 501 -19.73 -9.33 -11.02
CA THR A 501 -20.14 -9.25 -9.62
C THR A 501 -20.51 -7.82 -9.28
N LEU A 502 -21.67 -7.64 -8.69
CA LEU A 502 -22.07 -6.41 -8.00
C LEU A 502 -21.80 -6.60 -6.51
N ARG A 503 -21.21 -5.60 -5.88
CA ARG A 503 -20.88 -5.65 -4.45
C ARG A 503 -21.21 -4.35 -3.76
N LEU A 504 -21.63 -4.47 -2.50
CA LEU A 504 -21.77 -3.36 -1.59
C LEU A 504 -20.87 -3.61 -0.39
N GLY A 505 -20.32 -2.55 0.18
CA GLY A 505 -19.53 -2.60 1.42
C GLY A 505 -20.15 -1.67 2.44
N LEU A 506 -20.61 -2.25 3.53
CA LEU A 506 -21.29 -1.56 4.63
C LEU A 506 -20.39 -1.65 5.87
N PRO A 507 -19.71 -0.59 6.28
CA PRO A 507 -19.04 -0.57 7.57
C PRO A 507 -20.10 -0.53 8.67
N VAL A 508 -20.15 -1.58 9.49
CA VAL A 508 -21.07 -1.65 10.63
C VAL A 508 -20.46 -1.00 11.86
N THR A 509 -19.17 -1.29 12.09
CA THR A 509 -18.32 -0.63 13.07
C THR A 509 -16.94 -0.41 12.48
N ASP A 510 -16.02 0.19 13.23
CA ASP A 510 -14.62 0.34 12.79
C ASP A 510 -13.94 -1.02 12.52
N GLU A 511 -14.40 -2.09 13.17
CA GLU A 511 -13.84 -3.44 13.08
C GLU A 511 -14.71 -4.42 12.27
N ILE A 512 -16.03 -4.16 12.14
CA ILE A 512 -16.99 -5.07 11.50
C ILE A 512 -17.47 -4.48 10.19
N SER A 513 -17.35 -5.25 9.11
CA SER A 513 -17.94 -4.90 7.83
C SER A 513 -18.87 -6.00 7.31
N PHE A 514 -19.95 -5.60 6.66
CA PHE A 514 -20.90 -6.47 5.99
C PHE A 514 -20.92 -6.16 4.51
N SER A 515 -20.65 -7.16 3.68
CA SER A 515 -20.50 -6.96 2.23
C SER A 515 -21.41 -7.92 1.46
N PRO A 516 -22.65 -7.52 1.15
CA PRO A 516 -23.50 -8.30 0.26
C PRO A 516 -23.01 -8.18 -1.18
N ARG A 517 -23.21 -9.26 -1.94
CA ARG A 517 -22.85 -9.32 -3.35
C ARG A 517 -23.83 -10.14 -4.16
N TYR A 518 -23.92 -9.81 -5.43
CA TYR A 518 -24.59 -10.62 -6.43
C TYR A 518 -23.63 -10.91 -7.56
N SER A 519 -23.48 -12.19 -7.91
CA SER A 519 -22.56 -12.62 -8.97
C SER A 519 -23.32 -13.47 -9.99
N ILE A 520 -23.07 -13.15 -11.25
CA ILE A 520 -23.55 -13.95 -12.39
C ILE A 520 -22.35 -14.29 -13.27
N TYR A 521 -22.13 -15.57 -13.50
CA TYR A 521 -21.02 -16.01 -14.34
C TYR A 521 -21.34 -17.29 -15.07
N ASN A 522 -20.75 -17.41 -16.24
CA ASN A 522 -20.75 -18.64 -17.02
C ASN A 522 -19.43 -19.37 -16.81
N GLN A 523 -19.52 -20.61 -16.40
CA GLN A 523 -18.38 -21.49 -16.20
C GLN A 523 -18.34 -22.52 -17.33
N TYR A 524 -17.27 -22.51 -18.10
CA TYR A 524 -17.01 -23.48 -19.15
C TYR A 524 -15.88 -24.43 -18.73
N VAL A 525 -16.23 -25.73 -18.70
CA VAL A 525 -15.31 -26.79 -18.37
C VAL A 525 -14.98 -27.60 -19.61
N SER A 526 -13.70 -27.82 -19.87
CA SER A 526 -13.23 -28.69 -20.96
C SER A 526 -12.22 -29.71 -20.44
N VAL A 527 -12.34 -30.95 -20.89
CA VAL A 527 -11.37 -32.00 -20.64
C VAL A 527 -10.42 -32.06 -21.84
N PRO A 528 -9.11 -31.90 -21.64
CA PRO A 528 -8.13 -32.01 -22.73
C PRO A 528 -8.18 -33.37 -23.43
N ASN A 529 -8.08 -33.34 -24.75
CA ASN A 529 -8.01 -34.54 -25.57
C ASN A 529 -7.02 -34.34 -26.70
N ASN A 530 -5.75 -34.39 -26.37
CA ASN A 530 -4.66 -34.26 -27.35
C ASN A 530 -3.58 -35.30 -27.06
N THR A 531 -2.61 -35.41 -27.95
CA THR A 531 -1.52 -36.41 -27.86
C THR A 531 -0.74 -36.38 -26.55
N LYS A 532 -0.67 -35.27 -25.89
CA LYS A 532 -0.02 -35.09 -24.59
C LYS A 532 -0.95 -35.44 -23.41
N TYR A 533 -2.24 -35.13 -23.55
CA TYR A 533 -3.25 -35.28 -22.51
C TYR A 533 -4.53 -35.88 -23.10
N PRO A 534 -4.55 -37.21 -23.37
CA PRO A 534 -5.68 -37.86 -23.99
C PRO A 534 -6.74 -38.28 -22.94
N TYR A 535 -7.18 -37.32 -22.12
CA TYR A 535 -8.03 -37.60 -20.96
C TYR A 535 -9.50 -37.84 -21.29
N ASN A 536 -9.88 -37.80 -22.56
CA ASN A 536 -11.26 -37.98 -23.02
C ASN A 536 -11.36 -38.94 -24.23
N ASP A 537 -10.46 -39.89 -24.33
CA ASP A 537 -10.34 -40.77 -25.49
C ASP A 537 -11.25 -42.01 -25.37
N CYS A 538 -11.43 -42.49 -24.14
CA CYS A 538 -11.95 -43.85 -23.91
C CYS A 538 -13.41 -43.87 -23.58
N THR A 539 -13.91 -42.95 -22.76
CA THR A 539 -15.32 -42.87 -22.39
C THR A 539 -15.81 -41.44 -22.34
N ASN A 540 -17.01 -41.19 -22.91
CA ASN A 540 -17.65 -39.91 -22.83
C ASN A 540 -19.14 -40.07 -22.48
N PRO A 541 -19.51 -39.81 -21.22
CA PRO A 541 -20.89 -40.05 -20.77
C PRO A 541 -21.90 -39.05 -21.36
N ILE A 542 -21.44 -37.86 -21.82
CA ILE A 542 -22.36 -36.80 -22.27
C ILE A 542 -22.67 -36.94 -23.76
N PHE A 543 -21.72 -37.34 -24.57
CA PHE A 543 -21.84 -37.28 -26.02
C PHE A 543 -22.00 -38.66 -26.67
N GLY A 544 -22.06 -39.72 -25.88
CA GLY A 544 -22.43 -41.08 -26.32
C GLY A 544 -21.58 -41.71 -27.41
N THR A 545 -20.64 -40.98 -27.98
CA THR A 545 -19.89 -41.47 -29.13
C THR A 545 -18.51 -40.82 -29.21
N THR A 546 -17.53 -41.57 -28.81
CA THR A 546 -16.32 -41.55 -29.63
C THR A 546 -16.70 -42.39 -30.87
N PRO A 547 -16.82 -41.81 -32.06
CA PRO A 547 -17.27 -42.54 -33.23
C PRO A 547 -16.32 -43.75 -33.48
N GLY A 548 -16.82 -44.94 -33.42
CA GLY A 548 -16.08 -46.12 -33.74
C GLY A 548 -15.66 -47.04 -32.59
N PHE A 549 -15.64 -46.58 -31.34
CA PHE A 549 -15.17 -47.41 -30.23
C PHE A 549 -16.05 -48.61 -29.97
N ASN A 550 -17.36 -48.47 -29.99
CA ASN A 550 -18.31 -49.57 -29.78
C ASN A 550 -18.25 -50.61 -30.89
N ALA A 551 -17.95 -50.24 -32.13
CA ALA A 551 -17.83 -51.16 -33.25
C ALA A 551 -16.56 -52.02 -33.16
N TYR A 552 -15.45 -51.44 -32.68
CA TYR A 552 -14.16 -52.18 -32.56
C TYR A 552 -14.19 -53.15 -31.38
N ALA A 553 -14.80 -52.77 -30.24
CA ALA A 553 -14.97 -53.67 -29.09
C ALA A 553 -15.84 -54.88 -29.43
N LEU A 554 -16.89 -54.74 -30.22
CA LEU A 554 -17.75 -55.83 -30.73
C LEU A 554 -16.99 -56.76 -31.68
N LEU A 555 -15.97 -56.26 -32.36
CA LEU A 555 -15.15 -57.02 -33.31
C LEU A 555 -13.90 -57.64 -32.69
N GLY A 556 -13.65 -57.46 -31.41
CA GLY A 556 -12.47 -57.95 -30.71
C GLY A 556 -11.17 -57.26 -31.16
N ILE A 557 -11.24 -56.09 -31.83
CA ILE A 557 -10.09 -55.36 -32.29
C ILE A 557 -9.77 -54.32 -31.22
N THR A 558 -8.59 -54.34 -30.65
CA THR A 558 -8.09 -53.29 -29.72
C THR A 558 -7.45 -52.18 -30.49
N PRO A 559 -8.10 -50.99 -30.67
CA PRO A 559 -7.48 -49.88 -31.35
C PRO A 559 -6.25 -49.37 -30.58
N SER A 560 -5.26 -48.87 -31.27
CA SER A 560 -4.08 -48.23 -30.64
C SER A 560 -4.43 -47.08 -29.67
N ILE A 561 -5.56 -46.42 -29.87
CA ILE A 561 -6.13 -45.41 -29.01
C ILE A 561 -6.40 -45.95 -27.58
N PHE A 562 -6.78 -47.20 -27.49
CA PHE A 562 -7.08 -47.90 -26.26
C PHE A 562 -5.84 -48.03 -25.32
N TYR A 563 -4.70 -48.36 -25.90
CA TYR A 563 -3.46 -48.39 -25.12
C TYR A 563 -3.01 -47.04 -24.61
N ASN A 564 -3.32 -45.95 -25.31
CA ASN A 564 -3.04 -44.60 -24.85
C ASN A 564 -3.88 -44.20 -23.64
N CYS A 565 -5.15 -44.54 -23.61
CA CYS A 565 -6.01 -44.35 -22.43
C CYS A 565 -5.47 -45.05 -21.19
N LEU A 566 -5.09 -46.31 -21.35
CA LEU A 566 -4.58 -47.14 -20.25
C LEU A 566 -3.22 -46.68 -19.75
N SER A 567 -2.36 -46.12 -20.62
CA SER A 567 -1.01 -45.68 -20.24
C SER A 567 -0.96 -44.29 -19.65
N ASN A 568 -1.88 -43.38 -20.04
CA ASN A 568 -1.86 -41.99 -19.67
C ASN A 568 -2.93 -41.62 -18.60
N GLY A 569 -3.80 -42.51 -18.23
CA GLY A 569 -4.97 -42.31 -17.39
C GLY A 569 -6.12 -41.66 -18.15
N GLU A 570 -7.28 -41.68 -17.58
CA GLU A 570 -8.53 -41.12 -18.14
C GLU A 570 -9.17 -40.19 -17.10
N ALA A 571 -9.82 -39.10 -17.53
CA ALA A 571 -10.59 -38.30 -16.63
C ALA A 571 -11.81 -39.06 -16.08
N SER A 572 -12.11 -38.87 -14.80
CA SER A 572 -13.29 -39.40 -14.15
C SER A 572 -14.56 -39.08 -14.92
N LEU A 573 -15.53 -39.98 -14.94
CA LEU A 573 -16.86 -39.76 -15.52
C LEU A 573 -17.53 -38.53 -14.90
N ALA A 574 -17.31 -38.28 -13.60
CA ALA A 574 -17.82 -37.12 -12.91
C ALA A 574 -17.20 -35.78 -13.46
N ILE A 575 -15.93 -35.85 -13.87
CA ILE A 575 -15.25 -34.68 -14.51
C ILE A 575 -15.79 -34.52 -15.95
N LYS A 576 -15.96 -35.58 -16.68
CA LYS A 576 -16.51 -35.54 -18.03
C LYS A 576 -17.96 -35.07 -18.07
N GLU A 577 -18.79 -35.42 -17.08
CA GLU A 577 -20.14 -34.89 -16.91
C GLU A 577 -20.15 -33.36 -16.72
N ALA A 578 -19.13 -32.83 -16.05
CA ALA A 578 -19.03 -31.40 -15.81
C ALA A 578 -18.63 -30.59 -17.06
N GLN A 579 -18.31 -31.22 -18.19
CA GLN A 579 -17.96 -30.53 -19.42
C GLN A 579 -19.09 -29.64 -19.94
N GLY A 580 -18.73 -28.60 -20.64
CA GLY A 580 -19.66 -27.66 -21.22
C GLY A 580 -19.83 -26.41 -20.39
N SER A 581 -20.88 -25.67 -20.69
CA SER A 581 -21.17 -24.35 -20.16
C SER A 581 -22.22 -24.43 -19.07
N THR A 582 -22.00 -23.74 -17.96
CA THR A 582 -22.96 -23.66 -16.87
C THR A 582 -23.08 -22.26 -16.35
N LEU A 583 -24.29 -21.73 -16.43
CA LEU A 583 -24.63 -20.43 -15.87
C LEU A 583 -24.88 -20.57 -14.36
N THR A 584 -24.14 -19.82 -13.57
CA THR A 584 -24.32 -19.69 -12.12
C THR A 584 -24.75 -18.27 -11.80
N SER A 585 -25.83 -18.12 -11.08
CA SER A 585 -26.32 -16.88 -10.53
C SER A 585 -26.46 -17.05 -9.02
N LEU A 586 -25.74 -16.23 -8.25
CA LEU A 586 -25.71 -16.35 -6.80
C LEU A 586 -25.82 -14.98 -6.13
N ALA A 587 -26.52 -14.95 -5.00
CA ALA A 587 -26.46 -13.89 -4.03
C ALA A 587 -25.70 -14.40 -2.79
N GLY A 588 -24.90 -13.52 -2.22
CA GLY A 588 -24.14 -13.89 -1.05
C GLY A 588 -23.76 -12.68 -0.23
N TYR A 589 -23.17 -12.94 0.92
CA TYR A 589 -22.59 -11.89 1.76
C TYR A 589 -21.28 -12.37 2.38
N THR A 590 -20.49 -11.39 2.75
CA THR A 590 -19.31 -11.58 3.59
C THR A 590 -19.49 -10.73 4.84
N LEU A 591 -19.39 -11.34 6.00
CA LEU A 591 -19.27 -10.67 7.29
C LEU A 591 -17.81 -10.80 7.73
N SER A 592 -17.12 -9.68 7.93
CA SER A 592 -15.74 -9.67 8.39
C SER A 592 -15.57 -8.87 9.66
N TYR A 593 -14.74 -9.39 10.56
CA TYR A 593 -14.25 -8.74 11.75
C TYR A 593 -12.73 -8.59 11.65
N ASN A 594 -12.22 -7.38 11.85
CA ASN A 594 -10.81 -7.08 11.71
C ASN A 594 -10.34 -6.17 12.84
N SER A 595 -9.60 -6.72 13.80
CA SER A 595 -8.95 -5.99 14.90
C SER A 595 -7.43 -6.03 14.80
N LEU A 596 -6.90 -6.29 13.60
CA LEU A 596 -5.45 -6.37 13.37
C LEU A 596 -4.79 -5.01 13.59
N ASP A 597 -3.63 -5.03 14.25
CA ASP A 597 -2.82 -3.84 14.51
C ASP A 597 -2.28 -3.20 13.22
N ARG A 598 -2.03 -3.99 12.18
CA ARG A 598 -1.53 -3.57 10.86
C ARG A 598 -2.17 -4.38 9.75
N ILE A 599 -2.38 -3.74 8.60
CA ILE A 599 -2.92 -4.41 7.40
C ILE A 599 -1.85 -5.31 6.78
N LYS A 600 -0.61 -4.82 6.72
CA LYS A 600 0.54 -5.60 6.23
C LYS A 600 1.36 -6.10 7.41
N GLU A 601 1.67 -7.40 7.41
CA GLU A 601 2.44 -8.08 8.45
C GLU A 601 1.88 -7.83 9.86
N PRO A 602 0.64 -8.26 10.15
CA PRO A 602 0.05 -8.08 11.46
C PRO A 602 0.84 -8.83 12.54
N THR A 603 0.98 -8.20 13.71
CA THR A 603 1.66 -8.80 14.85
C THR A 603 0.68 -9.20 15.95
N SER A 604 -0.48 -8.57 15.99
CA SER A 604 -1.53 -8.87 16.99
C SER A 604 -2.92 -8.61 16.44
N GLY A 605 -3.91 -9.28 17.02
CA GLY A 605 -5.32 -9.09 16.72
C GLY A 605 -5.96 -10.30 16.04
N ILE A 606 -7.21 -10.15 15.69
CA ILE A 606 -8.05 -11.19 15.07
C ILE A 606 -8.58 -10.69 13.74
N TYR A 607 -8.50 -11.55 12.75
CA TYR A 607 -9.25 -11.42 11.51
C TYR A 607 -10.19 -12.61 11.39
N ALA A 608 -11.48 -12.38 11.27
CA ALA A 608 -12.47 -13.41 11.05
C ALA A 608 -13.37 -13.06 9.86
N GLU A 609 -13.65 -14.04 9.04
CA GLU A 609 -14.49 -13.89 7.85
C GLU A 609 -15.49 -15.03 7.76
N LEU A 610 -16.77 -14.71 7.58
CA LEU A 610 -17.83 -15.64 7.26
C LEU A 610 -18.44 -15.26 5.92
N LYS A 611 -18.41 -16.19 4.96
CA LYS A 611 -19.02 -16.04 3.65
C LYS A 611 -20.16 -17.02 3.49
N GLN A 612 -21.29 -16.55 2.99
CA GLN A 612 -22.38 -17.40 2.57
C GLN A 612 -22.86 -17.00 1.18
N ASP A 613 -22.98 -17.99 0.31
CA ASP A 613 -23.45 -17.85 -1.05
C ASP A 613 -24.65 -18.77 -1.29
N VAL A 614 -25.71 -18.26 -1.90
CA VAL A 614 -26.90 -19.00 -2.32
C VAL A 614 -26.98 -18.92 -3.84
N ALA A 615 -26.67 -20.00 -4.52
CA ALA A 615 -26.86 -20.14 -5.96
C ALA A 615 -28.24 -20.68 -6.28
N GLY A 616 -28.85 -20.20 -7.38
CA GLY A 616 -30.18 -20.64 -7.81
C GLY A 616 -31.16 -19.52 -8.09
N LEU A 617 -30.70 -18.27 -8.09
CA LEU A 617 -31.50 -17.08 -8.43
C LEU A 617 -31.61 -16.88 -9.96
N GLY A 618 -31.82 -17.91 -10.72
CA GLY A 618 -31.62 -18.02 -12.16
C GLY A 618 -30.30 -18.74 -12.47
N GLY A 619 -30.21 -19.45 -13.58
CA GLY A 619 -29.07 -20.31 -13.90
C GLY A 619 -29.27 -21.78 -13.49
N GLN A 620 -28.27 -22.59 -13.74
CA GLN A 620 -28.33 -24.04 -13.64
C GLN A 620 -27.84 -24.55 -12.27
N ALA A 621 -26.85 -23.88 -11.65
CA ALA A 621 -26.30 -24.29 -10.37
C ALA A 621 -27.23 -23.87 -9.20
N ARG A 622 -27.47 -24.82 -8.26
CA ARG A 622 -28.38 -24.60 -7.11
C ARG A 622 -27.77 -25.19 -5.85
N PHE A 623 -27.15 -24.33 -5.02
CA PHE A 623 -26.54 -24.76 -3.76
C PHE A 623 -26.43 -23.61 -2.77
N ILE A 624 -26.22 -23.96 -1.50
CA ILE A 624 -25.78 -23.04 -0.45
C ILE A 624 -24.34 -23.40 -0.14
N ARG A 625 -23.44 -22.40 -0.15
CA ARG A 625 -22.04 -22.55 0.25
C ARG A 625 -21.76 -21.60 1.39
N THR A 626 -21.28 -22.16 2.49
CA THR A 626 -20.85 -21.39 3.67
C THR A 626 -19.38 -21.70 3.92
N THR A 627 -18.57 -20.66 4.09
CA THR A 627 -17.15 -20.78 4.43
C THR A 627 -16.78 -19.81 5.54
N GLY A 628 -15.90 -20.23 6.44
CA GLY A 628 -15.35 -19.42 7.51
C GLY A 628 -13.82 -19.52 7.53
N ASP A 629 -13.17 -18.40 7.85
CA ASP A 629 -11.70 -18.29 8.06
C ASP A 629 -11.47 -17.37 9.26
N VAL A 630 -10.77 -17.87 10.26
CA VAL A 630 -10.40 -17.12 11.46
C VAL A 630 -8.90 -17.18 11.60
N ARG A 631 -8.26 -16.03 11.76
CA ARG A 631 -6.82 -15.88 11.99
C ARG A 631 -6.60 -15.07 13.24
N TYR A 632 -5.81 -15.60 14.13
CA TYR A 632 -5.39 -14.96 15.37
C TYR A 632 -3.89 -14.75 15.33
N TYR A 633 -3.45 -13.53 15.54
CA TYR A 633 -2.05 -13.14 15.62
C TYR A 633 -1.74 -12.74 17.05
N HIS A 634 -0.64 -13.21 17.56
CA HIS A 634 -0.18 -12.90 18.89
C HIS A 634 1.32 -12.73 18.92
N ASP A 635 1.76 -11.64 19.52
CA ASP A 635 3.16 -11.43 19.81
C ASP A 635 3.60 -12.36 20.94
N LEU A 636 4.45 -13.34 20.61
CA LEU A 636 4.97 -14.30 21.58
C LEU A 636 6.23 -13.79 22.28
N TYR A 637 6.98 -12.92 21.63
CA TYR A 637 8.21 -12.36 22.18
C TYR A 637 8.57 -11.04 21.47
N TRP A 638 8.16 -9.93 22.11
CA TRP A 638 8.51 -8.55 21.75
C TRP A 638 8.45 -8.21 20.24
N ASP A 639 7.36 -8.57 19.58
CA ASP A 639 7.15 -8.42 18.13
C ASP A 639 8.23 -9.16 17.26
N ASP A 640 9.10 -9.95 17.87
CA ASP A 640 10.13 -10.71 17.16
C ASP A 640 9.65 -12.09 16.76
N ILE A 641 8.87 -12.73 17.62
CA ILE A 641 8.27 -14.03 17.35
C ILE A 641 6.75 -13.86 17.31
N ILE A 642 6.18 -14.00 16.14
CA ILE A 642 4.74 -13.86 15.95
C ILE A 642 4.11 -15.24 15.83
N GLY A 643 3.23 -15.56 16.76
CA GLY A 643 2.37 -16.73 16.69
C GLY A 643 1.14 -16.46 15.84
N ILE A 644 0.83 -17.39 14.95
CA ILE A 644 -0.33 -17.32 14.07
C ILE A 644 -1.13 -18.59 14.24
N ALA A 645 -2.38 -18.45 14.64
CA ALA A 645 -3.34 -19.55 14.65
C ALA A 645 -4.41 -19.29 13.57
N ARG A 646 -4.66 -20.25 12.70
CA ARG A 646 -5.70 -20.18 11.69
C ARG A 646 -6.66 -21.35 11.81
N LEU A 647 -7.94 -21.07 11.74
CA LEU A 647 -9.00 -22.06 11.63
C LEU A 647 -9.84 -21.74 10.40
N GLN A 648 -10.06 -22.71 9.53
CA GLN A 648 -10.86 -22.55 8.33
C GLN A 648 -11.78 -23.73 8.13
N GLY A 649 -12.97 -23.47 7.61
CA GLY A 649 -13.95 -24.51 7.35
C GLY A 649 -14.95 -24.12 6.29
N GLY A 650 -15.57 -25.10 5.69
CA GLY A 650 -16.61 -24.85 4.69
C GLY A 650 -17.54 -26.02 4.53
N MET A 651 -18.75 -25.67 4.13
CA MET A 651 -19.82 -26.63 3.86
C MET A 651 -20.60 -26.19 2.62
N MET A 652 -20.94 -27.15 1.78
CA MET A 652 -21.79 -26.96 0.63
C MET A 652 -22.97 -27.92 0.67
N GLN A 653 -24.16 -27.39 0.38
CA GLN A 653 -25.40 -28.16 0.36
C GLN A 653 -26.13 -27.91 -0.96
N PRO A 654 -26.48 -28.95 -1.72
CA PRO A 654 -27.35 -28.81 -2.90
C PRO A 654 -28.77 -28.44 -2.49
N ILE A 655 -29.47 -27.70 -3.35
CA ILE A 655 -30.87 -27.30 -3.17
C ILE A 655 -31.70 -27.84 -4.31
N GLY A 656 -32.94 -28.25 -4.03
CA GLY A 656 -33.93 -28.62 -5.04
C GLY A 656 -33.55 -29.79 -5.91
N GLY A 657 -32.87 -30.80 -5.35
CA GLY A 657 -32.44 -31.99 -6.09
C GLY A 657 -31.28 -31.81 -7.06
N TYR A 658 -30.60 -30.65 -6.98
CA TYR A 658 -29.41 -30.38 -7.80
C TYR A 658 -28.28 -31.35 -7.47
N GLN A 659 -27.71 -31.96 -8.51
CA GLN A 659 -26.52 -32.82 -8.39
C GLN A 659 -25.28 -31.94 -8.48
N LEU A 660 -24.47 -31.87 -7.40
CA LEU A 660 -23.23 -31.09 -7.37
C LEU A 660 -22.25 -31.67 -8.39
N ARG A 661 -21.67 -30.80 -9.16
CA ARG A 661 -20.59 -31.14 -10.10
C ARG A 661 -19.25 -31.09 -9.40
N VAL A 662 -18.24 -31.75 -9.96
CA VAL A 662 -16.87 -31.72 -9.46
C VAL A 662 -16.35 -30.27 -9.32
N THR A 663 -16.76 -29.38 -10.22
CA THR A 663 -16.37 -27.97 -10.22
C THR A 663 -17.06 -27.12 -9.14
N ASP A 664 -18.18 -27.61 -8.57
CA ASP A 664 -18.86 -26.95 -7.47
C ASP A 664 -18.21 -27.30 -6.13
N ASN A 665 -17.62 -28.51 -6.02
CA ASN A 665 -17.01 -29.04 -4.81
C ASN A 665 -15.77 -28.26 -4.37
N PHE A 666 -15.45 -28.34 -3.08
CA PHE A 666 -14.16 -27.89 -2.57
C PHE A 666 -13.05 -28.82 -3.06
N ASN A 667 -12.02 -28.24 -3.65
CA ASN A 667 -10.81 -28.92 -4.09
C ASN A 667 -9.63 -28.28 -3.37
N LEU A 668 -9.06 -28.99 -2.42
CA LEU A 668 -8.08 -28.44 -1.48
C LEU A 668 -6.76 -29.23 -1.51
N GLY A 669 -5.73 -28.60 -1.03
CA GLY A 669 -4.38 -29.14 -0.98
C GLY A 669 -3.55 -28.33 0.00
N PRO A 670 -2.48 -27.68 -0.46
CA PRO A 670 -1.55 -26.96 0.40
C PRO A 670 -2.14 -25.72 1.08
N SER A 671 -3.30 -25.22 0.64
CA SER A 671 -4.04 -24.15 1.30
C SER A 671 -4.73 -24.60 2.59
N LEU A 672 -5.00 -25.91 2.72
CA LEU A 672 -5.56 -26.52 3.93
C LEU A 672 -4.47 -27.14 4.80
N VAL A 673 -3.62 -27.99 4.20
CA VAL A 673 -2.51 -28.68 4.87
C VAL A 673 -1.28 -28.66 3.95
N ARG A 674 -0.22 -28.00 4.34
CA ARG A 674 1.04 -27.98 3.58
C ARG A 674 1.63 -29.39 3.50
N GLY A 675 2.39 -29.68 2.46
CA GLY A 675 2.94 -31.02 2.21
C GLY A 675 2.10 -31.87 1.27
N PHE A 676 0.91 -31.42 0.89
CA PHE A 676 0.07 -32.05 -0.12
C PHE A 676 0.07 -31.28 -1.44
N ALA A 677 -0.11 -31.96 -2.54
CA ALA A 677 -0.22 -31.35 -3.86
C ALA A 677 -1.54 -30.54 -3.99
N PRO A 678 -1.65 -29.61 -4.95
CA PRO A 678 -2.95 -29.05 -5.32
C PRO A 678 -3.96 -30.16 -5.60
N ASN A 679 -5.17 -30.03 -5.04
CA ASN A 679 -6.21 -31.06 -5.09
C ASN A 679 -5.73 -32.44 -4.59
N GLY A 680 -4.71 -32.44 -3.73
CA GLY A 680 -4.07 -33.66 -3.21
C GLY A 680 -4.79 -34.31 -2.04
N ILE A 681 -5.79 -33.61 -1.48
CA ILE A 681 -6.56 -34.04 -0.30
C ILE A 681 -8.02 -34.21 -0.69
N GLY A 682 -8.69 -35.23 -0.11
CA GLY A 682 -10.14 -35.38 -0.20
C GLY A 682 -10.62 -36.50 -1.13
N PRO A 683 -11.95 -36.53 -1.42
CA PRO A 683 -12.56 -37.58 -2.21
C PRO A 683 -11.96 -37.76 -3.60
N ARG A 684 -11.75 -39.00 -3.99
CA ARG A 684 -11.18 -39.40 -5.28
C ARG A 684 -11.96 -40.50 -5.94
N ASP A 685 -12.05 -40.42 -7.25
CA ASP A 685 -12.51 -41.54 -8.08
C ASP A 685 -11.32 -42.48 -8.34
N ILE A 686 -11.41 -43.67 -7.83
CA ILE A 686 -10.42 -44.75 -7.94
C ILE A 686 -10.83 -45.85 -8.91
N SER A 687 -11.77 -45.59 -9.80
CA SER A 687 -12.27 -46.58 -10.78
C SER A 687 -11.23 -46.92 -11.84
N ASP A 688 -10.30 -46.04 -12.13
CA ASP A 688 -9.20 -46.25 -13.08
C ASP A 688 -8.03 -46.93 -12.37
N PHE A 689 -7.89 -48.23 -12.60
CA PHE A 689 -6.81 -49.02 -12.01
C PHE A 689 -5.40 -48.66 -12.54
N THR A 690 -5.32 -47.91 -13.65
CA THR A 690 -4.05 -47.41 -14.18
C THR A 690 -3.57 -46.19 -13.43
N ASN A 691 -4.50 -45.42 -12.83
CA ASN A 691 -4.21 -44.27 -12.00
C ASN A 691 -4.27 -44.65 -10.51
N THR A 692 -3.14 -45.11 -9.96
CA THR A 692 -3.03 -45.60 -8.58
C THR A 692 -3.45 -44.57 -7.50
N LYS A 693 -3.57 -43.29 -7.84
CA LYS A 693 -4.00 -42.24 -6.94
C LYS A 693 -5.42 -41.73 -7.18
N GLY A 694 -6.02 -42.17 -8.25
CA GLY A 694 -7.36 -41.76 -8.67
C GLY A 694 -7.44 -40.27 -9.06
N ASN A 695 -8.61 -39.90 -9.56
CA ASN A 695 -8.94 -38.54 -9.95
C ASN A 695 -9.53 -37.75 -8.78
N ALA A 696 -9.03 -36.56 -8.51
CA ALA A 696 -9.60 -35.68 -7.49
C ALA A 696 -10.98 -35.16 -7.94
N ILE A 697 -12.01 -35.46 -7.17
CA ILE A 697 -13.41 -35.05 -7.43
C ILE A 697 -13.93 -34.07 -6.36
N GLY A 698 -13.14 -33.82 -5.31
CA GLY A 698 -13.45 -32.87 -4.26
C GLY A 698 -14.55 -33.31 -3.30
N GLY A 699 -14.76 -32.53 -2.26
CA GLY A 699 -15.76 -32.79 -1.21
C GLY A 699 -16.62 -31.58 -0.92
N THR A 700 -17.72 -31.83 -0.20
CA THR A 700 -18.65 -30.76 0.19
C THR A 700 -18.38 -30.17 1.57
N LYS A 701 -17.52 -30.78 2.36
CA LYS A 701 -17.19 -30.35 3.73
C LYS A 701 -15.69 -30.38 3.97
N TYR A 702 -15.18 -29.33 4.54
CA TYR A 702 -13.80 -29.30 5.01
C TYR A 702 -13.66 -28.59 6.33
N LEU A 703 -12.65 -28.95 7.08
CA LEU A 703 -12.20 -28.28 8.28
C LEU A 703 -10.67 -28.36 8.34
N GLY A 704 -10.02 -27.29 8.70
CA GLY A 704 -8.58 -27.26 8.85
C GLY A 704 -8.11 -26.20 9.81
N GLY A 705 -7.01 -26.50 10.48
CA GLY A 705 -6.31 -25.61 11.38
C GLY A 705 -4.83 -25.57 11.10
N SER A 706 -4.21 -24.43 11.35
CA SER A 706 -2.79 -24.21 11.20
C SER A 706 -2.26 -23.40 12.38
N LEU A 707 -1.15 -23.84 12.94
CA LEU A 707 -0.35 -23.07 13.90
C LEU A 707 0.99 -22.77 13.25
N GLU A 708 1.40 -21.51 13.27
CA GLU A 708 2.68 -21.07 12.72
C GLU A 708 3.35 -20.10 13.67
N ALA A 709 4.65 -20.25 13.89
CA ALA A 709 5.48 -19.29 14.60
C ALA A 709 6.50 -18.72 13.63
N GLN A 710 6.44 -17.42 13.39
CA GLN A 710 7.37 -16.68 12.53
C GLN A 710 8.40 -15.98 13.40
N PHE A 711 9.66 -16.01 12.99
CA PHE A 711 10.77 -15.42 13.71
C PHE A 711 11.83 -14.86 12.76
N PRO A 712 12.58 -13.83 13.15
CA PRO A 712 13.71 -13.35 12.35
C PRO A 712 14.82 -14.41 12.34
N ILE A 713 15.54 -14.53 11.23
CA ILE A 713 16.72 -15.39 11.18
C ILE A 713 17.87 -14.65 11.87
N TRP A 714 18.18 -15.05 13.11
CA TRP A 714 19.22 -14.42 13.91
C TRP A 714 20.58 -14.48 13.19
N GLY A 715 21.32 -13.38 13.24
CA GLY A 715 22.60 -13.23 12.55
C GLY A 715 22.51 -12.65 11.14
N LEU A 716 21.30 -12.52 10.58
CA LEU A 716 21.08 -11.80 9.33
C LEU A 716 20.46 -10.42 9.60
N PRO A 717 20.86 -9.37 8.88
CA PRO A 717 20.23 -8.07 8.98
C PRO A 717 18.71 -8.15 8.68
N ARG A 718 17.89 -7.48 9.49
CA ARG A 718 16.43 -7.46 9.30
C ARG A 718 16.01 -6.85 7.97
N GLU A 719 16.82 -5.94 7.48
CA GLU A 719 16.63 -5.23 6.23
C GLU A 719 16.64 -6.16 5.01
N LEU A 720 17.22 -7.35 5.14
CA LEU A 720 17.12 -8.38 4.11
C LEU A 720 15.70 -8.91 3.94
N GLY A 721 14.81 -8.68 4.93
CA GLY A 721 13.44 -9.14 4.91
C GLY A 721 13.30 -10.67 5.00
N LEU A 722 14.32 -11.36 5.52
CA LEU A 722 14.32 -12.82 5.70
C LEU A 722 13.76 -13.19 7.07
N LYS A 723 12.75 -14.07 7.08
CA LYS A 723 12.15 -14.65 8.28
C LYS A 723 12.12 -16.16 8.17
N GLY A 724 12.30 -16.85 9.27
CA GLY A 724 12.02 -18.26 9.43
C GLY A 724 10.59 -18.46 9.94
N ALA A 725 10.01 -19.60 9.66
CA ALA A 725 8.78 -20.04 10.34
C ALA A 725 8.80 -21.55 10.56
N VAL A 726 8.15 -21.97 11.63
CA VAL A 726 7.80 -23.36 11.88
C VAL A 726 6.29 -23.48 11.95
N PHE A 727 5.76 -24.57 11.44
CA PHE A 727 4.32 -24.75 11.38
C PHE A 727 3.86 -26.17 11.64
N ALA A 728 2.61 -26.27 12.05
CA ALA A 728 1.86 -27.52 12.15
C ALA A 728 0.46 -27.30 11.56
N ASP A 729 0.10 -28.13 10.59
CA ASP A 729 -1.19 -28.07 9.91
C ASP A 729 -1.95 -29.38 10.13
N ALA A 730 -3.28 -29.27 10.26
CA ALA A 730 -4.18 -30.40 10.28
C ALA A 730 -5.49 -30.07 9.56
N GLY A 731 -6.04 -31.02 8.80
CA GLY A 731 -7.30 -30.75 8.10
C GLY A 731 -7.89 -32.01 7.45
N THR A 732 -9.13 -31.86 7.05
CA THR A 732 -9.86 -32.92 6.33
C THR A 732 -10.78 -32.29 5.29
N LEU A 733 -10.96 -32.99 4.18
CA LEU A 733 -11.94 -32.74 3.12
C LEU A 733 -12.66 -34.03 2.81
N PHE A 734 -13.98 -34.02 2.84
CA PHE A 734 -14.80 -35.21 2.71
C PHE A 734 -16.22 -34.89 2.24
N ASP A 735 -17.08 -35.93 2.18
CA ASP A 735 -18.52 -35.88 1.86
C ASP A 735 -18.75 -35.54 0.38
N TYR A 736 -18.39 -36.46 -0.51
CA TYR A 736 -18.73 -36.36 -1.92
C TYR A 736 -20.22 -36.56 -2.15
N ARG A 737 -20.90 -35.62 -2.81
CA ARG A 737 -22.35 -35.64 -3.10
C ARG A 737 -22.68 -35.50 -4.59
N GLY A 738 -21.71 -35.75 -5.43
CA GLY A 738 -21.91 -35.77 -6.87
C GLY A 738 -22.49 -37.12 -7.32
N ARG A 739 -22.76 -37.24 -8.61
CA ARG A 739 -23.25 -38.46 -9.23
C ARG A 739 -22.16 -39.51 -9.22
N THR A 740 -22.56 -40.77 -9.02
CA THR A 740 -21.68 -41.96 -9.06
C THR A 740 -22.09 -42.96 -10.13
N ASN A 741 -23.38 -42.97 -10.57
CA ASN A 741 -23.90 -43.79 -11.63
C ASN A 741 -24.30 -42.96 -12.84
N PHE A 742 -23.70 -43.24 -13.99
CA PHE A 742 -23.85 -42.56 -15.28
C PHE A 742 -24.49 -43.47 -16.34
N SER A 743 -25.11 -44.61 -15.94
CA SER A 743 -25.63 -45.56 -16.87
C SER A 743 -26.66 -44.98 -17.85
N GLN A 744 -27.51 -44.06 -17.38
CA GLN A 744 -28.45 -43.37 -18.23
C GLN A 744 -27.75 -42.47 -19.28
N GLN A 745 -26.67 -41.81 -18.93
CA GLN A 745 -25.91 -40.95 -19.84
C GLN A 745 -25.08 -41.74 -20.84
N VAL A 746 -24.53 -42.87 -20.42
CA VAL A 746 -23.65 -43.70 -21.23
C VAL A 746 -24.46 -44.59 -22.17
N PHE A 747 -25.53 -45.22 -21.68
CA PHE A 747 -26.31 -46.21 -22.42
C PHE A 747 -27.71 -45.76 -22.86
N GLY A 748 -28.13 -44.53 -22.46
CA GLY A 748 -29.45 -44.01 -22.77
C GLY A 748 -30.62 -44.66 -21.99
N ILE A 749 -30.39 -45.65 -21.13
CA ILE A 749 -31.40 -46.41 -20.41
C ILE A 749 -31.20 -46.22 -18.90
N ALA A 750 -32.22 -45.79 -18.20
CA ALA A 750 -32.22 -45.67 -16.74
C ALA A 750 -32.29 -47.07 -16.07
N GLY A 751 -31.62 -47.20 -14.93
CA GLY A 751 -31.70 -48.41 -14.09
C GLY A 751 -30.81 -49.57 -14.50
N LEU A 752 -29.93 -49.41 -15.49
CA LEU A 752 -28.94 -50.43 -15.79
C LEU A 752 -27.93 -50.60 -14.65
N PRO A 753 -27.44 -51.85 -14.43
CA PRO A 753 -26.40 -52.09 -13.42
C PRO A 753 -25.14 -51.30 -13.72
N CYS A 754 -24.45 -50.96 -12.66
CA CYS A 754 -23.21 -50.19 -12.69
C CYS A 754 -22.07 -51.02 -13.32
N VAL A 755 -21.47 -50.51 -14.37
CA VAL A 755 -20.30 -51.12 -15.00
C VAL A 755 -19.10 -50.22 -14.75
N LEU A 756 -18.05 -50.77 -14.11
CA LEU A 756 -16.83 -50.06 -13.85
C LEU A 756 -16.01 -49.86 -15.14
N PRO A 757 -15.40 -48.72 -15.38
CA PRO A 757 -14.41 -48.52 -16.43
C PRO A 757 -13.28 -49.55 -16.31
N TYR A 758 -12.68 -49.94 -17.45
CA TYR A 758 -11.50 -50.79 -17.54
C TYR A 758 -11.63 -52.22 -17.01
N THR A 759 -12.83 -52.70 -16.80
CA THR A 759 -13.04 -54.14 -16.51
C THR A 759 -13.16 -54.97 -17.80
N PRO A 760 -12.43 -56.08 -17.95
CA PRO A 760 -12.61 -56.97 -19.09
C PRO A 760 -14.03 -57.57 -19.10
N PRO A 761 -14.71 -57.72 -20.25
CA PRO A 761 -14.27 -57.28 -21.61
C PRO A 761 -14.66 -55.85 -21.97
N THR A 762 -15.17 -55.07 -21.02
CA THR A 762 -15.79 -53.74 -21.25
C THR A 762 -14.84 -52.59 -21.05
N PHE A 763 -13.55 -52.78 -21.31
CA PHE A 763 -12.55 -51.73 -21.18
C PHE A 763 -13.00 -50.40 -21.79
N GLY A 764 -12.98 -49.33 -21.00
CA GLY A 764 -13.35 -47.99 -21.42
C GLY A 764 -14.86 -47.69 -21.50
N GLN A 765 -15.74 -48.68 -21.28
CA GLN A 765 -17.20 -48.55 -21.33
C GLN A 765 -17.85 -48.42 -19.93
N GLY A 766 -17.14 -47.99 -18.94
CA GLY A 766 -17.71 -47.81 -17.60
C GLY A 766 -18.88 -46.84 -17.56
N SER A 767 -19.84 -47.10 -16.70
CA SER A 767 -21.00 -46.24 -16.42
C SER A 767 -21.09 -45.77 -14.97
N CYS A 768 -20.06 -46.02 -14.16
CA CYS A 768 -20.01 -45.62 -12.77
C CYS A 768 -18.60 -45.42 -12.27
N ILE A 769 -18.52 -44.76 -11.12
CA ILE A 769 -17.26 -44.48 -10.43
C ILE A 769 -17.25 -45.08 -9.03
N ILE A 770 -16.06 -45.41 -8.55
CA ILE A 770 -15.81 -45.83 -7.16
C ILE A 770 -15.18 -44.63 -6.46
N VAL A 771 -15.86 -44.11 -5.48
CA VAL A 771 -15.41 -42.96 -4.71
C VAL A 771 -14.72 -43.41 -3.42
N ASP A 772 -13.46 -43.08 -3.28
CA ASP A 772 -12.75 -43.13 -2.02
C ASP A 772 -12.94 -41.81 -1.27
N ASP A 773 -13.76 -41.84 -0.22
CA ASP A 773 -14.10 -40.66 0.62
C ASP A 773 -13.71 -40.91 2.08
N GLU A 774 -12.41 -41.05 2.31
CA GLU A 774 -11.88 -41.34 3.65
C GLU A 774 -11.88 -40.08 4.51
N LYS A 775 -12.66 -40.08 5.61
CA LYS A 775 -12.77 -39.00 6.59
C LYS A 775 -11.57 -38.91 7.54
N LYS A 776 -10.38 -39.08 7.02
CA LYS A 776 -9.17 -39.05 7.79
C LYS A 776 -8.69 -37.59 7.99
N ILE A 777 -8.19 -37.31 9.18
CA ILE A 777 -7.46 -36.04 9.44
C ILE A 777 -6.06 -36.17 8.85
N ARG A 778 -5.75 -35.33 7.88
CA ARG A 778 -4.41 -35.18 7.32
C ARG A 778 -3.65 -34.18 8.15
N SER A 779 -2.39 -34.42 8.39
CA SER A 779 -1.55 -33.50 9.16
C SER A 779 -0.12 -33.45 8.67
N SER A 780 0.52 -32.33 8.90
CA SER A 780 1.92 -32.11 8.60
C SER A 780 2.57 -31.14 9.57
N VAL A 781 3.86 -31.25 9.70
CA VAL A 781 4.72 -30.28 10.38
C VAL A 781 5.83 -29.85 9.46
N GLY A 782 6.35 -28.65 9.61
CA GLY A 782 7.38 -28.19 8.71
C GLY A 782 8.01 -26.87 9.08
N ALA A 783 8.88 -26.42 8.20
CA ALA A 783 9.54 -25.15 8.31
C ALA A 783 9.41 -24.37 6.99
N SER A 784 9.44 -23.04 7.12
CA SER A 784 9.37 -22.13 5.98
C SER A 784 10.47 -21.10 6.08
N ILE A 785 10.91 -20.62 4.90
CA ILE A 785 11.70 -19.41 4.77
C ILE A 785 10.82 -18.40 4.01
N LEU A 786 10.61 -17.26 4.61
CA LEU A 786 9.88 -16.15 4.04
C LEU A 786 10.89 -15.04 3.72
N TRP A 787 10.81 -14.49 2.53
CA TRP A 787 11.69 -13.41 2.11
C TRP A 787 10.88 -12.29 1.47
N GLN A 788 10.89 -11.12 2.10
CA GLN A 788 10.36 -9.89 1.52
C GLN A 788 11.37 -9.34 0.52
N SER A 789 11.41 -9.94 -0.67
CA SER A 789 12.37 -9.55 -1.69
C SER A 789 11.93 -8.26 -2.39
N PRO A 790 12.87 -7.53 -3.02
CA PRO A 790 12.52 -6.37 -3.87
C PRO A 790 11.58 -6.71 -5.03
N LEU A 791 11.52 -7.98 -5.42
CA LEU A 791 10.66 -8.50 -6.49
C LEU A 791 9.30 -9.01 -5.97
N GLY A 792 9.02 -8.81 -4.67
CA GLY A 792 7.84 -9.30 -3.99
C GLY A 792 8.12 -10.39 -2.97
N PRO A 793 7.10 -10.82 -2.22
CA PRO A 793 7.24 -11.85 -1.19
C PRO A 793 7.57 -13.20 -1.83
N ILE A 794 8.54 -13.88 -1.26
CA ILE A 794 8.96 -15.23 -1.64
C ILE A 794 8.81 -16.14 -0.42
N ARG A 795 8.27 -17.33 -0.65
CA ARG A 795 8.10 -18.34 0.40
C ARG A 795 8.55 -19.71 -0.06
N PHE A 796 9.37 -20.36 0.76
CA PHE A 796 9.78 -21.72 0.62
C PHE A 796 9.20 -22.52 1.79
N ASP A 797 8.40 -23.54 1.52
CA ASP A 797 7.86 -24.44 2.54
C ASP A 797 8.43 -25.83 2.34
N TYR A 798 8.87 -26.44 3.42
CA TYR A 798 9.18 -27.86 3.47
C TYR A 798 8.35 -28.52 4.56
N ALA A 799 7.52 -29.49 4.18
CA ALA A 799 6.59 -30.14 5.06
C ALA A 799 6.84 -31.65 5.16
N VAL A 800 6.83 -32.15 6.36
CA VAL A 800 6.82 -33.58 6.67
C VAL A 800 5.38 -34.00 7.02
N ILE A 801 4.81 -34.89 6.21
CA ILE A 801 3.44 -35.37 6.42
C ILE A 801 3.45 -36.35 7.57
N THR A 802 2.64 -36.10 8.59
CA THR A 802 2.49 -36.97 9.77
C THR A 802 1.28 -37.90 9.67
N SER A 803 0.24 -37.49 8.92
CA SER A 803 -0.93 -38.29 8.64
C SER A 803 -1.47 -38.01 7.25
N LYS A 804 -1.82 -39.08 6.50
CA LYS A 804 -2.44 -38.97 5.16
C LYS A 804 -3.37 -40.15 4.90
N ALA A 805 -4.34 -39.99 4.02
CA ALA A 805 -5.13 -41.09 3.47
C ALA A 805 -4.36 -41.87 2.38
N HIS A 806 -4.85 -43.03 1.98
CA HIS A 806 -4.15 -43.93 1.05
C HIS A 806 -3.92 -43.29 -0.33
N ASN A 807 -4.91 -42.59 -0.86
CA ASN A 807 -4.89 -42.02 -2.20
C ASN A 807 -4.48 -40.53 -2.24
N ASP A 808 -4.14 -39.94 -1.09
CA ASP A 808 -3.65 -38.55 -1.05
C ASP A 808 -2.36 -38.38 -1.84
N VAL A 809 -2.24 -37.24 -2.52
CA VAL A 809 -1.06 -36.87 -3.31
C VAL A 809 -0.20 -35.86 -2.53
N SER A 810 1.02 -36.25 -2.25
CA SER A 810 1.96 -35.46 -1.46
C SER A 810 2.87 -34.59 -2.33
N GLN A 811 3.19 -33.38 -1.84
CA GLN A 811 4.19 -32.46 -2.39
C GLN A 811 4.90 -31.78 -1.21
N ARG A 812 6.00 -32.36 -0.75
CA ARG A 812 6.68 -31.92 0.48
C ARG A 812 7.33 -30.55 0.36
N PHE A 813 7.85 -30.22 -0.82
CA PHE A 813 8.49 -28.94 -1.09
C PHE A 813 7.55 -28.06 -1.91
N ARG A 814 7.40 -26.82 -1.47
CA ARG A 814 6.65 -25.79 -2.18
C ARG A 814 7.46 -24.52 -2.25
N PHE A 815 7.43 -23.92 -3.42
CA PHE A 815 7.97 -22.60 -3.67
C PHE A 815 6.85 -21.71 -4.21
N SER A 816 6.77 -20.51 -3.70
CA SER A 816 5.92 -19.45 -4.24
C SER A 816 6.65 -18.12 -4.11
N GLY A 817 6.63 -17.31 -5.15
CA GLY A 817 7.28 -16.01 -5.15
C GLY A 817 6.68 -15.10 -6.22
N GLY A 818 6.61 -13.80 -5.91
CA GLY A 818 6.08 -12.78 -6.79
C GLY A 818 5.17 -11.80 -6.08
N SER A 819 4.80 -10.72 -6.76
CA SER A 819 4.03 -9.61 -6.21
C SER A 819 2.52 -9.85 -6.08
N SER A 820 2.01 -11.04 -6.41
CA SER A 820 0.57 -11.33 -6.49
C SER A 820 0.16 -12.71 -5.97
N PHE A 821 0.69 -13.12 -4.83
CA PHE A 821 0.28 -14.40 -4.22
C PHE A 821 -0.52 -14.22 -2.94
#